data_b6d809cb7a0d56e73397edc0f97c0f5c
#
_entry.id   b6d809cb7a0d56e73397edc0f97c0f5c
#
_cell.length_a   1.000
_cell.length_b   1.000
_cell.length_c   1.000
_cell.angle_alpha   90.00
_cell.angle_beta   90.00
_cell.angle_gamma   90.00
#
_symmetry.space_group_name_H-M   'P 1'
#
loop_
_entity.id
_entity.type
_entity.pdbx_description
1 polymer ?
#
loop_
_entity_poly.entity_id
_entity_poly.type
_entity_poly.pdbx_seq_one_letter_code
_entity_poly.pdbx_strand_id
1 'polypeptide(L)'
;MIPLKAMPGLVFTEPLMSLLEKGRSLYDQQKFEQAKTVFQEAVRLKSRSGEARYWLGLTNYEIGDDKEASKQLRISVRYERKNPNAHLALGRTYMRMKNRMVDARKSFKEALRYDSENSEAHYNLGVSYIAQSKRDLAAPLYVMQARRSFSRAAAANPLHPDAYYQLGLSYENPSRDYKKALALFSQQLYIQPGHRDALYHLEKCSYLLKKYQEGIDILTQLVSVHRDEVPDYVHTLINKLEATMLQSENNFVEADQAYEEYLAELEPRELSHYMDLIHVAPDAEYQIYAKLSSEEDKADFRRRFWAARDPQPASAVNERLVEHYRRVMHAREHYAKNKQPWDRRGDIYIRYGEPNDQQHFIMQTGENPMKYYQPTGNARIDAIRERNFMSRYRLKVDNSGAVWRNSAHRRTSDPDAGNYLPELDERLVMRGSSITEWTERAQSLGYVAESWVYLKHDIELFFVDQLGVGKFDFPLGVHETNIAEAVIQNQYNPRRVASALIKEVSESYDYDYGGESLQFLYDIVSYKGANDLAEVEIAYMVPAAQLESVKDGHGLRTWFDSHIVFQDGEYNRVAQVSKRIGPIDRPRSPESSNDVSVELYTGVLDMSAPSGRFRAAVEVRDEATRRIGIFEQEYTVPKYDGDGLMMSDIRLAVSITPTEVSNGPFVRNGLLIEPNPARLYQHTAPVHFYYEIYNLTQDISGRTSYQVEMEVKTKHRPQNIIWRVLKGIDQLVRRADQDQSVLMVFENGGNRPDEYSYTSIDTGASPTGAYEMTIRVRDLYSGMVTTRSKEFVVTTDRVSEFTKGDR
;
A
#
# COMPACT_ATOMS: atom_id res chain seq x y z
N MET A 1 -30.40 100.87 -7.82
CA MET A 1 -30.35 99.79 -6.85
C MET A 1 -31.33 98.72 -7.28
N ILE A 2 -30.80 97.62 -7.92
CA ILE A 2 -31.50 96.41 -8.28
C ILE A 2 -30.94 95.27 -7.43
N PRO A 3 -31.70 94.54 -6.65
CA PRO A 3 -31.17 93.47 -5.82
C PRO A 3 -30.81 92.27 -6.67
N LEU A 4 -29.60 91.80 -6.50
CA LEU A 4 -29.15 90.51 -7.03
C LEU A 4 -30.01 89.36 -6.44
N LYS A 5 -30.79 88.68 -7.28
CA LYS A 5 -31.39 87.41 -6.95
C LYS A 5 -30.23 86.37 -6.73
N ALA A 6 -30.17 85.85 -5.55
CA ALA A 6 -29.28 84.74 -5.21
C ALA A 6 -29.65 83.49 -6.04
N MET A 7 -28.66 82.90 -6.74
CA MET A 7 -28.84 81.64 -7.43
C MET A 7 -28.96 80.49 -6.39
N PRO A 8 -30.02 79.70 -6.44
CA PRO A 8 -30.14 78.58 -5.55
C PRO A 8 -29.48 77.36 -6.25
N GLY A 9 -28.21 77.13 -6.02
CA GLY A 9 -27.54 75.91 -6.64
C GLY A 9 -26.35 75.39 -5.91
N LEU A 10 -25.79 76.13 -4.97
CA LEU A 10 -24.45 75.69 -4.41
C LEU A 10 -24.45 75.27 -2.92
N VAL A 11 -25.56 75.30 -2.24
CA VAL A 11 -25.57 75.07 -0.76
C VAL A 11 -25.88 73.61 -0.37
N PHE A 12 -26.24 72.74 -1.29
CA PHE A 12 -26.63 71.34 -0.94
C PHE A 12 -25.57 70.28 -1.20
N THR A 13 -24.38 70.60 -1.66
CA THR A 13 -23.34 69.60 -1.98
C THR A 13 -22.39 69.37 -0.78
N GLU A 14 -22.04 70.37 0.00
CA GLU A 14 -21.16 70.27 1.17
C GLU A 14 -21.68 69.32 2.27
N PRO A 15 -22.96 69.37 2.75
CA PRO A 15 -23.42 68.49 3.80
C PRO A 15 -23.51 67.02 3.35
N LEU A 16 -23.80 66.74 2.08
CA LEU A 16 -23.81 65.34 1.55
C LEU A 16 -22.41 64.79 1.49
N MET A 17 -21.43 65.53 1.01
CA MET A 17 -20.04 65.04 0.93
C MET A 17 -19.46 64.73 2.32
N SER A 18 -19.73 65.64 3.29
CA SER A 18 -19.32 65.40 4.68
C SER A 18 -19.93 64.15 5.30
N LEU A 19 -21.23 63.88 5.02
CA LEU A 19 -21.88 62.63 5.49
C LEU A 19 -21.29 61.39 4.81
N LEU A 20 -20.99 61.48 3.52
CA LEU A 20 -20.38 60.40 2.79
C LEU A 20 -18.97 60.08 3.31
N GLU A 21 -18.13 61.08 3.55
CA GLU A 21 -16.81 60.94 4.11
C GLU A 21 -16.85 60.34 5.53
N LYS A 22 -17.73 60.90 6.40
CA LYS A 22 -17.94 60.33 7.74
C LYS A 22 -18.41 58.90 7.70
N GLY A 23 -19.35 58.58 6.82
CA GLY A 23 -19.88 57.25 6.66
C GLY A 23 -18.81 56.26 6.17
N ARG A 24 -17.95 56.66 5.20
CA ARG A 24 -16.82 55.86 4.71
C ARG A 24 -15.82 55.61 5.82
N SER A 25 -15.40 56.64 6.57
CA SER A 25 -14.48 56.48 7.70
C SER A 25 -15.01 55.47 8.76
N LEU A 26 -16.32 55.50 9.04
CA LEU A 26 -16.93 54.55 9.95
C LEU A 26 -16.98 53.12 9.35
N TYR A 27 -17.21 53.02 8.06
CA TYR A 27 -17.19 51.73 7.32
C TYR A 27 -15.79 51.13 7.36
N ASP A 28 -14.74 51.92 7.07
CA ASP A 28 -13.34 51.48 7.10
C ASP A 28 -12.88 51.06 8.52
N GLN A 29 -13.46 51.68 9.56
CA GLN A 29 -13.31 51.29 10.97
C GLN A 29 -14.15 50.06 11.36
N GLN A 30 -14.85 49.42 10.44
CA GLN A 30 -15.77 48.30 10.65
C GLN A 30 -16.94 48.63 11.61
N LYS A 31 -17.24 49.90 11.84
CA LYS A 31 -18.39 50.36 12.66
C LYS A 31 -19.68 50.41 11.82
N PHE A 32 -20.08 49.24 11.28
CA PHE A 32 -21.11 49.15 10.25
C PHE A 32 -22.49 49.70 10.67
N GLU A 33 -22.94 49.50 11.90
CA GLU A 33 -24.22 50.05 12.38
C GLU A 33 -24.21 51.58 12.45
N GLN A 34 -23.09 52.19 12.86
CA GLN A 34 -22.93 53.63 12.85
C GLN A 34 -22.83 54.17 11.42
N ALA A 35 -22.08 53.50 10.55
CA ALA A 35 -21.98 53.85 9.13
C ALA A 35 -23.37 53.80 8.46
N LYS A 36 -24.17 52.76 8.76
CA LYS A 36 -25.54 52.63 8.27
C LYS A 36 -26.40 53.85 8.62
N THR A 37 -26.34 54.29 9.87
CA THR A 37 -27.11 55.46 10.32
C THR A 37 -26.73 56.73 9.53
N VAL A 38 -25.40 56.94 9.34
CA VAL A 38 -24.90 58.11 8.61
C VAL A 38 -25.26 58.01 7.12
N PHE A 39 -25.14 56.83 6.48
CA PHE A 39 -25.54 56.69 5.10
C PHE A 39 -27.06 56.76 4.89
N GLN A 40 -27.88 56.36 5.87
CA GLN A 40 -29.33 56.61 5.83
C GLN A 40 -29.65 58.09 5.85
N GLU A 41 -28.93 58.89 6.64
CA GLU A 41 -29.08 60.34 6.66
C GLU A 41 -28.66 60.96 5.31
N ALA A 42 -27.54 60.51 4.73
CA ALA A 42 -27.10 60.91 3.39
C ALA A 42 -28.17 60.61 2.32
N VAL A 43 -28.83 59.45 2.39
CA VAL A 43 -29.94 59.07 1.49
C VAL A 43 -31.20 59.92 1.75
N ARG A 44 -31.48 60.30 3.00
CA ARG A 44 -32.59 61.21 3.30
C ARG A 44 -32.36 62.60 2.72
N LEU A 45 -31.08 63.07 2.83
CA LEU A 45 -30.67 64.35 2.29
C LEU A 45 -30.80 64.40 0.76
N LYS A 46 -30.34 63.35 0.08
CA LYS A 46 -30.43 63.24 -1.37
C LYS A 46 -30.88 61.80 -1.79
N SER A 47 -32.16 61.61 -1.87
CA SER A 47 -32.79 60.33 -2.11
C SER A 47 -32.44 59.66 -3.45
N ARG A 48 -31.96 60.45 -4.42
CA ARG A 48 -31.50 59.97 -5.75
C ARG A 48 -29.97 59.88 -5.86
N SER A 49 -29.21 60.01 -4.75
CA SER A 49 -27.77 59.79 -4.77
C SER A 49 -27.47 58.29 -4.94
N GLY A 50 -26.94 57.94 -6.09
CA GLY A 50 -26.47 56.56 -6.36
C GLY A 50 -25.35 56.19 -5.42
N GLU A 51 -24.41 57.10 -5.13
CA GLU A 51 -23.28 56.85 -4.24
C GLU A 51 -23.72 56.63 -2.78
N ALA A 52 -24.60 57.45 -2.22
CA ALA A 52 -25.10 57.27 -0.86
C ALA A 52 -25.81 55.92 -0.72
N ARG A 53 -26.56 55.51 -1.74
CA ARG A 53 -27.23 54.18 -1.78
C ARG A 53 -26.26 53.04 -1.99
N TYR A 54 -25.17 53.24 -2.73
CA TYR A 54 -24.12 52.25 -2.87
C TYR A 54 -23.47 51.95 -1.51
N TRP A 55 -23.05 52.96 -0.79
CA TRP A 55 -22.44 52.79 0.53
C TRP A 55 -23.42 52.23 1.55
N LEU A 56 -24.67 52.66 1.56
CA LEU A 56 -25.70 52.09 2.41
C LEU A 56 -25.93 50.62 2.07
N GLY A 57 -25.91 50.27 0.79
CA GLY A 57 -26.04 48.90 0.32
C GLY A 57 -24.87 47.99 0.73
N LEU A 58 -23.64 48.48 0.59
CA LEU A 58 -22.44 47.80 1.08
C LEU A 58 -22.49 47.59 2.60
N THR A 59 -22.85 48.65 3.35
CA THR A 59 -22.94 48.54 4.81
C THR A 59 -23.99 47.50 5.25
N ASN A 60 -25.16 47.44 4.60
CA ASN A 60 -26.16 46.40 4.90
C ASN A 60 -25.67 45.01 4.51
N TYR A 61 -24.86 44.89 3.46
CA TYR A 61 -24.22 43.61 3.08
C TYR A 61 -23.26 43.11 4.18
N GLU A 62 -22.43 44.00 4.73
CA GLU A 62 -21.51 43.62 5.82
C GLU A 62 -22.25 43.25 7.12
N ILE A 63 -23.36 43.94 7.41
CA ILE A 63 -24.25 43.62 8.55
C ILE A 63 -24.98 42.28 8.35
N GLY A 64 -25.09 41.77 7.10
CA GLY A 64 -25.82 40.55 6.77
C GLY A 64 -27.29 40.74 6.38
N ASP A 65 -27.78 42.01 6.26
CA ASP A 65 -29.10 42.30 5.73
C ASP A 65 -29.10 42.34 4.20
N ASP A 66 -29.03 41.13 3.60
CA ASP A 66 -28.96 40.95 2.15
C ASP A 66 -30.21 41.50 1.42
N LYS A 67 -31.38 41.53 2.09
CA LYS A 67 -32.62 42.07 1.50
C LYS A 67 -32.52 43.58 1.32
N GLU A 68 -32.14 44.28 2.39
CA GLU A 68 -32.01 45.76 2.32
C GLU A 68 -30.78 46.15 1.48
N ALA A 69 -29.68 45.43 1.58
CA ALA A 69 -28.49 45.56 0.73
C ALA A 69 -28.88 45.52 -0.76
N SER A 70 -29.57 44.46 -1.19
CA SER A 70 -30.01 44.29 -2.59
C SER A 70 -30.96 45.41 -3.05
N LYS A 71 -31.84 45.86 -2.18
CA LYS A 71 -32.76 46.97 -2.46
C LYS A 71 -32.01 48.26 -2.70
N GLN A 72 -31.07 48.61 -1.80
CA GLN A 72 -30.30 49.86 -1.91
C GLN A 72 -29.37 49.83 -3.13
N LEU A 73 -28.68 48.75 -3.37
CA LEU A 73 -27.77 48.56 -4.52
C LEU A 73 -28.55 48.57 -5.85
N ARG A 74 -29.74 48.01 -5.93
CA ARG A 74 -30.59 48.11 -7.11
C ARG A 74 -30.97 49.56 -7.43
N ILE A 75 -31.20 50.36 -6.40
CA ILE A 75 -31.51 51.79 -6.59
C ILE A 75 -30.26 52.55 -6.98
N SER A 76 -29.10 52.20 -6.37
CA SER A 76 -27.80 52.77 -6.74
C SER A 76 -27.51 52.59 -8.24
N VAL A 77 -27.57 51.34 -8.77
CA VAL A 77 -27.31 51.03 -10.19
C VAL A 77 -28.36 51.65 -11.14
N ARG A 78 -29.54 52.02 -10.63
CA ARG A 78 -30.54 52.72 -11.41
C ARG A 78 -30.13 54.20 -11.63
N TYR A 79 -29.57 54.83 -10.61
CA TYR A 79 -29.15 56.24 -10.68
C TYR A 79 -27.73 56.44 -11.22
N GLU A 80 -26.86 55.47 -10.92
CA GLU A 80 -25.47 55.44 -11.40
C GLU A 80 -25.19 54.14 -12.19
N ARG A 81 -25.83 54.08 -13.36
CA ARG A 81 -25.82 52.86 -14.19
C ARG A 81 -24.40 52.42 -14.59
N LYS A 82 -23.47 53.35 -14.75
CA LYS A 82 -22.10 53.11 -15.19
C LYS A 82 -21.14 52.79 -14.05
N ASN A 83 -21.59 52.65 -12.82
CA ASN A 83 -20.74 52.33 -11.67
C ASN A 83 -20.50 50.81 -11.59
N PRO A 84 -19.29 50.29 -11.97
CA PRO A 84 -19.01 48.88 -11.95
C PRO A 84 -19.03 48.30 -10.53
N ASN A 85 -18.61 49.06 -9.54
CA ASN A 85 -18.55 48.65 -8.14
C ASN A 85 -19.94 48.41 -7.55
N ALA A 86 -20.92 49.24 -7.93
CA ALA A 86 -22.31 49.05 -7.51
C ALA A 86 -22.92 47.76 -8.11
N HIS A 87 -22.61 47.46 -9.38
CA HIS A 87 -23.01 46.20 -10.02
C HIS A 87 -22.30 45.02 -9.39
N LEU A 88 -21.00 45.09 -9.07
CA LEU A 88 -20.23 44.06 -8.39
C LEU A 88 -20.84 43.75 -7.01
N ALA A 89 -21.07 44.80 -6.20
CA ALA A 89 -21.68 44.64 -4.88
C ALA A 89 -23.08 44.02 -4.94
N LEU A 90 -23.90 44.42 -5.91
CA LEU A 90 -25.22 43.84 -6.14
C LEU A 90 -25.13 42.36 -6.51
N GLY A 91 -24.17 41.99 -7.36
CA GLY A 91 -23.89 40.60 -7.72
C GLY A 91 -23.49 39.75 -6.51
N ARG A 92 -22.56 40.24 -5.67
CA ARG A 92 -22.16 39.57 -4.40
C ARG A 92 -23.35 39.38 -3.46
N THR A 93 -24.18 40.38 -3.30
CA THR A 93 -25.40 40.32 -2.48
C THR A 93 -26.33 39.21 -3.00
N TYR A 94 -26.56 39.15 -4.32
CA TYR A 94 -27.41 38.11 -4.91
C TYR A 94 -26.82 36.71 -4.75
N MET A 95 -25.51 36.53 -4.72
CA MET A 95 -24.89 35.21 -4.45
C MET A 95 -25.24 34.68 -3.06
N ARG A 96 -25.35 35.55 -2.04
CA ARG A 96 -25.76 35.15 -0.69
C ARG A 96 -27.26 34.82 -0.58
N MET A 97 -28.06 35.37 -1.47
CA MET A 97 -29.51 35.18 -1.47
C MET A 97 -29.92 33.89 -2.17
N LYS A 98 -30.87 33.15 -1.56
CA LYS A 98 -31.41 31.91 -2.12
C LYS A 98 -32.01 32.14 -3.53
N ASN A 99 -31.67 31.28 -4.49
CA ASN A 99 -32.23 31.28 -5.87
C ASN A 99 -31.98 32.55 -6.71
N ARG A 100 -30.98 33.39 -6.35
CA ARG A 100 -30.68 34.63 -7.10
C ARG A 100 -29.39 34.55 -7.93
N MET A 101 -28.90 33.35 -8.20
CA MET A 101 -27.62 33.14 -8.91
C MET A 101 -27.63 33.69 -10.35
N VAL A 102 -28.78 33.65 -11.03
CA VAL A 102 -28.93 34.20 -12.37
C VAL A 102 -28.82 35.73 -12.34
N ASP A 103 -29.41 36.39 -11.33
CA ASP A 103 -29.32 37.82 -11.15
C ASP A 103 -27.91 38.27 -10.75
N ALA A 104 -27.22 37.47 -9.94
CA ALA A 104 -25.82 37.67 -9.61
C ALA A 104 -24.97 37.75 -10.88
N ARG A 105 -25.09 36.75 -11.76
CA ARG A 105 -24.35 36.70 -13.04
C ARG A 105 -24.65 37.91 -13.94
N LYS A 106 -25.93 38.31 -14.02
CA LYS A 106 -26.29 39.53 -14.76
C LYS A 106 -25.57 40.73 -14.22
N SER A 107 -25.54 40.88 -12.89
CA SER A 107 -24.90 42.02 -12.24
C SER A 107 -23.38 42.04 -12.47
N PHE A 108 -22.70 40.88 -12.38
CA PHE A 108 -21.27 40.79 -12.69
C PHE A 108 -20.98 41.11 -14.16
N LYS A 109 -21.81 40.63 -15.09
CA LYS A 109 -21.65 40.94 -16.51
C LYS A 109 -21.88 42.44 -16.79
N GLU A 110 -22.79 43.10 -16.10
CA GLU A 110 -22.95 44.56 -16.20
C GLU A 110 -21.75 45.30 -15.56
N ALA A 111 -21.20 44.83 -14.46
CA ALA A 111 -19.93 45.37 -13.92
C ALA A 111 -18.81 45.32 -14.97
N LEU A 112 -18.61 44.15 -15.59
CA LEU A 112 -17.59 43.91 -16.62
C LEU A 112 -17.86 44.68 -17.94
N ARG A 113 -19.09 45.10 -18.18
CA ARG A 113 -19.42 45.97 -19.33
C ARG A 113 -18.86 47.35 -19.19
N TYR A 114 -18.75 47.86 -17.94
CA TYR A 114 -18.25 49.20 -17.63
C TYR A 114 -16.79 49.21 -17.20
N ASP A 115 -16.31 48.07 -16.71
CA ASP A 115 -14.92 47.85 -16.31
C ASP A 115 -14.55 46.41 -16.69
N SER A 116 -14.02 46.24 -17.92
CA SER A 116 -13.68 44.92 -18.50
C SER A 116 -12.52 44.22 -17.81
N GLU A 117 -11.66 44.97 -17.09
CA GLU A 117 -10.47 44.45 -16.38
C GLU A 117 -10.74 44.29 -14.88
N ASN A 118 -12.00 44.31 -14.44
CA ASN A 118 -12.34 44.12 -13.04
C ASN A 118 -12.10 42.64 -12.60
N SER A 119 -10.98 42.39 -11.99
CA SER A 119 -10.56 41.06 -11.54
C SER A 119 -11.60 40.42 -10.60
N GLU A 120 -12.11 41.18 -9.65
CA GLU A 120 -13.12 40.74 -8.69
C GLU A 120 -14.44 40.39 -9.35
N ALA A 121 -14.87 41.12 -10.36
CA ALA A 121 -16.09 40.83 -11.10
C ALA A 121 -15.91 39.53 -11.93
N HIS A 122 -14.75 39.34 -12.56
CA HIS A 122 -14.41 38.09 -13.24
C HIS A 122 -14.37 36.90 -12.26
N TYR A 123 -13.69 37.05 -11.12
CA TYR A 123 -13.62 36.00 -10.10
C TYR A 123 -15.01 35.59 -9.61
N ASN A 124 -15.83 36.54 -9.18
CA ASN A 124 -17.18 36.25 -8.68
C ASN A 124 -18.12 35.66 -9.76
N LEU A 125 -17.94 36.06 -11.01
CA LEU A 125 -18.63 35.46 -12.14
C LEU A 125 -18.25 33.96 -12.28
N GLY A 126 -16.96 33.63 -12.15
CA GLY A 126 -16.46 32.25 -12.14
C GLY A 126 -17.07 31.43 -11.00
N VAL A 127 -17.04 31.95 -9.76
CA VAL A 127 -17.66 31.30 -8.60
C VAL A 127 -19.16 31.03 -8.83
N SER A 128 -19.87 32.00 -9.42
CA SER A 128 -21.28 31.83 -9.73
C SER A 128 -21.57 30.72 -10.75
N TYR A 129 -20.67 30.51 -11.70
CA TYR A 129 -20.76 29.38 -12.65
C TYR A 129 -20.47 28.05 -11.99
N ILE A 130 -19.47 27.94 -11.11
CA ILE A 130 -19.21 26.73 -10.32
C ILE A 130 -20.39 26.37 -9.44
N ALA A 131 -21.01 27.35 -8.78
CA ALA A 131 -22.19 27.12 -7.96
C ALA A 131 -23.39 26.59 -8.77
N GLN A 132 -23.52 26.99 -10.05
CA GLN A 132 -24.54 26.48 -10.95
C GLN A 132 -24.22 25.07 -11.47
N SER A 133 -22.96 24.77 -11.78
CA SER A 133 -22.55 23.47 -12.31
C SER A 133 -22.90 22.31 -11.37
N LYS A 134 -22.93 22.56 -10.06
CA LYS A 134 -23.34 21.57 -9.05
C LYS A 134 -24.83 21.23 -9.07
N ARG A 135 -25.64 21.91 -9.85
CA ARG A 135 -27.12 21.84 -9.84
C ARG A 135 -27.74 21.58 -11.18
N ASP A 136 -26.95 21.51 -12.26
CA ASP A 136 -27.47 21.54 -13.62
C ASP A 136 -26.82 20.45 -14.49
N LEU A 137 -27.64 19.88 -15.40
CA LEU A 137 -27.16 18.89 -16.37
C LEU A 137 -26.12 19.47 -17.35
N ALA A 138 -26.15 20.80 -17.56
CA ALA A 138 -25.16 21.53 -18.34
C ALA A 138 -23.86 21.84 -17.56
N ALA A 139 -23.52 21.05 -16.52
CA ALA A 139 -22.35 21.25 -15.69
C ALA A 139 -21.05 21.49 -16.49
N PRO A 140 -20.72 20.73 -17.56
CA PRO A 140 -19.47 20.98 -18.31
C PRO A 140 -19.40 22.37 -18.93
N LEU A 141 -20.52 22.90 -19.43
CA LEU A 141 -20.59 24.24 -19.99
C LEU A 141 -20.32 25.32 -18.92
N TYR A 142 -20.92 25.15 -17.75
CA TYR A 142 -20.68 26.10 -16.65
C TYR A 142 -19.24 26.04 -16.11
N VAL A 143 -18.64 24.86 -16.03
CA VAL A 143 -17.21 24.72 -15.67
C VAL A 143 -16.33 25.42 -16.71
N MET A 144 -16.61 25.27 -18.00
CA MET A 144 -15.85 25.98 -19.05
C MET A 144 -16.01 27.50 -18.93
N GLN A 145 -17.19 28.03 -18.63
CA GLN A 145 -17.42 29.46 -18.41
C GLN A 145 -16.70 29.94 -17.14
N ALA A 146 -16.68 29.15 -16.08
CA ALA A 146 -15.96 29.43 -14.86
C ALA A 146 -14.45 29.56 -15.12
N ARG A 147 -13.83 28.59 -15.83
CA ARG A 147 -12.41 28.64 -16.22
C ARG A 147 -12.07 29.93 -16.98
N ARG A 148 -12.88 30.28 -17.98
CA ARG A 148 -12.67 31.54 -18.72
C ARG A 148 -12.72 32.74 -17.81
N SER A 149 -13.63 32.75 -16.84
CA SER A 149 -13.79 33.84 -15.89
C SER A 149 -12.62 33.93 -14.93
N PHE A 150 -12.19 32.80 -14.33
CA PHE A 150 -11.02 32.79 -13.43
C PHE A 150 -9.72 33.13 -14.16
N SER A 151 -9.52 32.64 -15.39
CA SER A 151 -8.36 33.04 -16.20
C SER A 151 -8.31 34.55 -16.47
N ARG A 152 -9.45 35.18 -16.72
CA ARG A 152 -9.53 36.64 -16.87
C ARG A 152 -9.31 37.35 -15.56
N ALA A 153 -9.79 36.81 -14.44
CA ALA A 153 -9.51 37.37 -13.13
C ALA A 153 -8.02 37.38 -12.82
N ALA A 154 -7.33 36.26 -13.06
CA ALA A 154 -5.90 36.16 -12.90
C ALA A 154 -5.10 37.03 -13.88
N ALA A 155 -5.57 37.19 -15.14
CA ALA A 155 -4.95 38.09 -16.12
C ALA A 155 -5.09 39.57 -15.75
N ALA A 156 -6.27 39.97 -15.24
CA ALA A 156 -6.53 41.35 -14.80
C ALA A 156 -5.79 41.72 -13.49
N ASN A 157 -5.63 40.74 -12.60
CA ASN A 157 -4.84 40.91 -11.38
C ASN A 157 -4.04 39.63 -11.13
N PRO A 158 -2.77 39.54 -11.54
CA PRO A 158 -1.90 38.40 -11.29
C PRO A 158 -1.63 38.07 -9.82
N LEU A 159 -1.91 39.01 -8.92
CA LEU A 159 -1.78 38.82 -7.46
C LEU A 159 -3.15 38.60 -6.78
N HIS A 160 -4.16 38.20 -7.52
CA HIS A 160 -5.48 37.94 -6.95
C HIS A 160 -5.41 36.77 -5.98
N PRO A 161 -5.92 36.88 -4.74
CA PRO A 161 -5.68 35.95 -3.65
C PRO A 161 -6.19 34.51 -3.88
N ASP A 162 -7.18 34.30 -4.79
CA ASP A 162 -7.80 33.00 -5.00
C ASP A 162 -8.02 32.61 -6.46
N ALA A 163 -7.64 33.44 -7.43
CA ALA A 163 -8.03 33.21 -8.82
C ALA A 163 -7.36 31.95 -9.40
N TYR A 164 -6.08 31.77 -9.14
CA TYR A 164 -5.36 30.57 -9.59
C TYR A 164 -5.83 29.33 -8.85
N TYR A 165 -6.12 29.41 -7.56
CA TYR A 165 -6.66 28.30 -6.78
C TYR A 165 -7.97 27.80 -7.36
N GLN A 166 -8.95 28.68 -7.58
CA GLN A 166 -10.26 28.30 -8.16
C GLN A 166 -10.13 27.79 -9.60
N LEU A 167 -9.20 28.33 -10.36
CA LEU A 167 -8.90 27.84 -11.70
C LEU A 167 -8.31 26.43 -11.64
N GLY A 168 -7.37 26.17 -10.74
CA GLY A 168 -6.79 24.87 -10.47
C GLY A 168 -7.84 23.81 -10.10
N LEU A 169 -8.70 24.12 -9.13
CA LEU A 169 -9.83 23.25 -8.75
C LEU A 169 -10.72 22.89 -9.94
N SER A 170 -10.94 23.83 -10.86
CA SER A 170 -11.77 23.57 -12.04
C SER A 170 -11.14 22.60 -13.03
N TYR A 171 -9.79 22.50 -13.05
CA TYR A 171 -9.06 21.51 -13.84
C TYR A 171 -8.92 20.19 -13.10
N GLU A 172 -8.73 20.19 -11.78
CA GLU A 172 -8.71 18.98 -10.97
C GLU A 172 -10.04 18.24 -11.07
N ASN A 173 -11.15 18.92 -10.91
CA ASN A 173 -12.49 18.32 -10.91
C ASN A 173 -13.46 19.15 -11.78
N PRO A 174 -14.17 18.60 -12.76
CA PRO A 174 -14.31 17.16 -13.08
C PRO A 174 -13.29 16.63 -14.12
N SER A 175 -12.41 17.48 -14.66
CA SER A 175 -11.61 17.14 -15.83
C SER A 175 -10.44 16.22 -15.55
N ARG A 176 -10.02 16.09 -14.28
CA ARG A 176 -8.83 15.34 -13.85
C ARG A 176 -7.55 15.72 -14.63
N ASP A 177 -7.46 17.00 -15.07
CA ASP A 177 -6.25 17.55 -15.69
C ASP A 177 -5.28 18.01 -14.59
N TYR A 178 -4.76 17.03 -13.85
CA TYR A 178 -3.90 17.27 -12.69
C TYR A 178 -2.62 18.04 -13.05
N LYS A 179 -2.14 17.90 -14.29
CA LYS A 179 -0.95 18.61 -14.76
C LYS A 179 -1.16 20.12 -14.78
N LYS A 180 -2.31 20.57 -15.33
CA LYS A 180 -2.66 21.99 -15.31
C LYS A 180 -3.02 22.48 -13.93
N ALA A 181 -3.71 21.66 -13.14
CA ALA A 181 -4.07 21.96 -11.76
C ALA A 181 -2.81 22.21 -10.92
N LEU A 182 -1.82 21.32 -10.99
CA LEU A 182 -0.54 21.43 -10.29
C LEU A 182 0.15 22.79 -10.58
N ALA A 183 0.29 23.14 -11.85
CA ALA A 183 0.90 24.41 -12.24
C ALA A 183 0.15 25.64 -11.68
N LEU A 184 -1.19 25.57 -11.61
CA LEU A 184 -2.01 26.66 -11.09
C LEU A 184 -1.95 26.78 -9.56
N PHE A 185 -1.92 25.65 -8.85
CA PHE A 185 -1.71 25.65 -7.41
C PHE A 185 -0.31 26.16 -7.04
N SER A 186 0.71 25.79 -7.81
CA SER A 186 2.07 26.34 -7.64
C SER A 186 2.08 27.86 -7.83
N GLN A 187 1.35 28.39 -8.83
CA GLN A 187 1.20 29.83 -9.01
C GLN A 187 0.46 30.50 -7.85
N GLN A 188 -0.57 29.85 -7.31
CA GLN A 188 -1.29 30.36 -6.15
C GLN A 188 -0.37 30.47 -4.93
N LEU A 189 0.46 29.46 -4.70
CA LEU A 189 1.41 29.42 -3.59
C LEU A 189 2.57 30.39 -3.74
N TYR A 190 2.95 30.74 -4.97
CA TYR A 190 3.89 31.83 -5.22
C TYR A 190 3.34 33.20 -4.74
N ILE A 191 2.00 33.42 -4.84
CA ILE A 191 1.35 34.65 -4.43
C ILE A 191 1.07 34.64 -2.91
N GLN A 192 0.64 33.51 -2.40
CA GLN A 192 0.28 33.29 -1.00
C GLN A 192 0.82 31.96 -0.51
N PRO A 193 2.06 31.93 0.01
CA PRO A 193 2.75 30.72 0.43
C PRO A 193 1.98 29.87 1.45
N GLY A 194 1.26 30.52 2.36
CA GLY A 194 0.43 29.87 3.38
C GLY A 194 -0.99 29.52 2.93
N HIS A 195 -1.30 29.54 1.64
CA HIS A 195 -2.66 29.20 1.19
C HIS A 195 -2.96 27.69 1.40
N ARG A 196 -3.66 27.44 2.50
CA ARG A 196 -3.87 26.09 3.06
C ARG A 196 -4.40 25.08 2.06
N ASP A 197 -5.49 25.41 1.37
CA ASP A 197 -6.11 24.49 0.43
C ASP A 197 -5.25 24.27 -0.83
N ALA A 198 -4.48 25.27 -1.26
CA ALA A 198 -3.59 25.14 -2.42
C ALA A 198 -2.40 24.21 -2.11
N LEU A 199 -1.87 24.24 -0.88
CA LEU A 199 -0.83 23.30 -0.41
C LEU A 199 -1.32 21.84 -0.50
N TYR A 200 -2.50 21.58 0.05
CA TYR A 200 -3.11 20.25 -0.01
C TYR A 200 -3.34 19.78 -1.45
N HIS A 201 -3.91 20.63 -2.31
CA HIS A 201 -4.19 20.26 -3.70
C HIS A 201 -2.93 20.13 -4.56
N LEU A 202 -1.86 20.87 -4.24
CA LEU A 202 -0.56 20.73 -4.88
C LEU A 202 0.03 19.35 -4.57
N GLU A 203 0.11 18.98 -3.29
CA GLU A 203 0.57 17.66 -2.86
C GLU A 203 -0.24 16.55 -3.54
N LYS A 204 -1.57 16.61 -3.47
CA LYS A 204 -2.46 15.64 -4.09
C LYS A 204 -2.24 15.50 -5.60
N CYS A 205 -2.08 16.60 -6.32
CA CYS A 205 -1.79 16.55 -7.76
C CYS A 205 -0.43 15.93 -8.05
N SER A 206 0.58 16.23 -7.23
CA SER A 206 1.93 15.64 -7.34
C SER A 206 1.87 14.13 -7.11
N TYR A 207 1.13 13.69 -6.11
CA TYR A 207 0.88 12.28 -5.81
C TYR A 207 0.19 11.57 -6.99
N LEU A 208 -0.93 12.11 -7.49
CA LEU A 208 -1.71 11.50 -8.57
C LEU A 208 -0.98 11.46 -9.92
N LEU A 209 -0.06 12.38 -10.15
CA LEU A 209 0.80 12.43 -11.33
C LEU A 209 2.07 11.60 -11.17
N LYS A 210 2.34 11.03 -10.00
CA LYS A 210 3.61 10.39 -9.62
C LYS A 210 4.82 11.33 -9.80
N LYS A 211 4.60 12.63 -9.60
CA LYS A 211 5.64 13.67 -9.66
C LYS A 211 6.08 14.05 -8.24
N TYR A 212 6.46 13.04 -7.47
CA TYR A 212 6.75 13.19 -6.05
C TYR A 212 7.85 14.22 -5.83
N GLN A 213 8.99 14.08 -6.51
CA GLN A 213 10.12 14.99 -6.35
C GLN A 213 9.75 16.45 -6.68
N GLU A 214 9.00 16.69 -7.77
CA GLU A 214 8.53 18.05 -8.12
C GLU A 214 7.67 18.67 -7.00
N GLY A 215 6.82 17.88 -6.38
CA GLY A 215 6.00 18.31 -5.23
C GLY A 215 6.84 18.59 -3.99
N ILE A 216 7.79 17.72 -3.66
CA ILE A 216 8.73 17.87 -2.54
C ILE A 216 9.55 19.14 -2.72
N ASP A 217 10.13 19.36 -3.90
CA ASP A 217 10.97 20.52 -4.19
C ASP A 217 10.20 21.84 -3.99
N ILE A 218 8.96 21.91 -4.48
CA ILE A 218 8.11 23.11 -4.33
C ILE A 218 7.79 23.35 -2.86
N LEU A 219 7.36 22.33 -2.13
CA LEU A 219 6.97 22.46 -0.72
C LEU A 219 8.19 22.81 0.16
N THR A 220 9.34 22.18 -0.06
CA THR A 220 10.59 22.45 0.65
C THR A 220 11.08 23.87 0.39
N GLN A 221 10.99 24.36 -0.86
CA GLN A 221 11.32 25.72 -1.20
C GLN A 221 10.40 26.71 -0.47
N LEU A 222 9.10 26.45 -0.41
CA LEU A 222 8.16 27.30 0.32
C LEU A 222 8.51 27.39 1.80
N VAL A 223 8.78 26.25 2.45
CA VAL A 223 9.20 26.20 3.86
C VAL A 223 10.50 26.96 4.08
N SER A 224 11.49 26.82 3.19
CA SER A 224 12.79 27.46 3.35
C SER A 224 12.75 28.99 3.17
N VAL A 225 11.91 29.50 2.26
CA VAL A 225 11.83 30.92 1.91
C VAL A 225 10.78 31.66 2.73
N HIS A 226 9.67 31.01 3.08
CA HIS A 226 8.50 31.62 3.69
C HIS A 226 8.11 30.97 5.01
N ARG A 227 9.08 30.62 5.85
CA ARG A 227 8.92 29.84 7.07
C ARG A 227 7.80 30.32 8.00
N ASP A 228 7.65 31.65 8.15
CA ASP A 228 6.66 32.25 9.05
C ASP A 228 5.24 32.29 8.46
N GLU A 229 5.11 32.09 7.13
CA GLU A 229 3.83 32.14 6.42
C GLU A 229 3.27 30.74 6.14
N VAL A 230 4.14 29.73 6.09
CA VAL A 230 3.78 28.34 5.74
C VAL A 230 3.43 27.59 7.02
N PRO A 231 2.28 26.92 7.06
CA PRO A 231 1.87 26.12 8.23
C PRO A 231 2.76 24.92 8.48
N ASP A 232 2.97 24.52 9.74
CA ASP A 232 3.82 23.39 10.14
C ASP A 232 3.43 22.06 9.49
N TYR A 233 2.13 21.82 9.24
CA TYR A 233 1.66 20.59 8.60
C TYR A 233 2.20 20.35 7.19
N VAL A 234 2.89 21.32 6.57
CA VAL A 234 3.53 21.12 5.26
C VAL A 234 4.61 20.06 5.30
N HIS A 235 5.28 19.89 6.45
CA HIS A 235 6.20 18.78 6.65
C HIS A 235 5.50 17.42 6.50
N THR A 236 4.29 17.26 7.03
CA THR A 236 3.46 16.06 6.83
C THR A 236 3.19 15.78 5.35
N LEU A 237 2.95 16.82 4.54
CA LEU A 237 2.76 16.67 3.09
C LEU A 237 4.05 16.24 2.37
N ILE A 238 5.19 16.79 2.79
CA ILE A 238 6.50 16.39 2.27
C ILE A 238 6.78 14.94 2.61
N ASN A 239 6.70 14.54 3.88
CA ASN A 239 6.94 13.17 4.34
C ASN A 239 6.05 12.16 3.61
N LYS A 240 4.80 12.51 3.35
CA LYS A 240 3.87 11.70 2.56
C LYS A 240 4.35 11.44 1.13
N LEU A 241 4.81 12.48 0.43
CA LEU A 241 5.33 12.34 -0.94
C LEU A 241 6.65 11.58 -0.95
N GLU A 242 7.52 11.86 0.02
CA GLU A 242 8.84 11.22 0.17
C GLU A 242 8.70 9.73 0.45
N ALA A 243 7.86 9.34 1.41
CA ALA A 243 7.58 7.94 1.70
C ALA A 243 7.11 7.18 0.45
N THR A 244 6.19 7.77 -0.31
CA THR A 244 5.67 7.16 -1.55
C THR A 244 6.74 7.06 -2.64
N MET A 245 7.57 8.07 -2.78
CA MET A 245 8.66 8.10 -3.75
C MET A 245 9.69 7.02 -3.43
N LEU A 246 10.20 7.00 -2.21
CA LEU A 246 11.20 6.04 -1.73
C LEU A 246 10.71 4.60 -1.89
N GLN A 247 9.45 4.33 -1.53
CA GLN A 247 8.87 3.01 -1.75
C GLN A 247 8.77 2.66 -3.24
N SER A 248 8.43 3.60 -4.12
CA SER A 248 8.36 3.36 -5.57
C SER A 248 9.73 3.07 -6.18
N GLU A 249 10.80 3.45 -5.51
CA GLU A 249 12.20 3.19 -5.86
C GLU A 249 12.76 1.92 -5.17
N ASN A 250 11.89 1.16 -4.47
CA ASN A 250 12.25 0.00 -3.64
C ASN A 250 13.23 0.32 -2.48
N ASN A 251 13.23 1.56 -2.02
CA ASN A 251 14.01 2.01 -0.88
C ASN A 251 13.16 1.94 0.39
N PHE A 252 12.90 0.71 0.87
CA PHE A 252 11.92 0.45 1.92
C PHE A 252 12.35 0.93 3.30
N VAL A 253 13.65 1.01 3.58
CA VAL A 253 14.15 1.44 4.90
C VAL A 253 13.85 2.93 5.11
N GLU A 254 14.22 3.76 4.16
CA GLU A 254 13.95 5.19 4.22
C GLU A 254 12.46 5.49 4.01
N ALA A 255 11.76 4.67 3.22
CA ALA A 255 10.31 4.79 3.07
C ALA A 255 9.57 4.53 4.39
N ASP A 256 9.97 3.50 5.15
CA ASP A 256 9.38 3.19 6.46
C ASP A 256 9.57 4.35 7.43
N GLN A 257 10.77 4.90 7.52
CA GLN A 257 11.07 6.08 8.35
C GLN A 257 10.17 7.28 7.94
N ALA A 258 10.07 7.57 6.66
CA ALA A 258 9.24 8.67 6.16
C ALA A 258 7.74 8.42 6.43
N TYR A 259 7.27 7.15 6.37
CA TYR A 259 5.91 6.81 6.80
C TYR A 259 5.72 6.99 8.30
N GLU A 260 6.68 6.57 9.14
CA GLU A 260 6.59 6.78 10.59
C GLU A 260 6.48 8.27 10.93
N GLU A 261 7.31 9.12 10.32
CA GLU A 261 7.26 10.58 10.49
C GLU A 261 5.91 11.15 10.02
N TYR A 262 5.39 10.70 8.87
CA TYR A 262 4.07 11.08 8.38
C TYR A 262 2.95 10.67 9.34
N LEU A 263 2.95 9.42 9.82
CA LEU A 263 1.91 8.87 10.68
C LEU A 263 1.90 9.52 12.07
N ALA A 264 3.07 9.92 12.58
CA ALA A 264 3.21 10.57 13.90
C ALA A 264 2.51 11.95 13.95
N GLU A 265 2.36 12.62 12.79
CA GLU A 265 1.73 13.93 12.70
C GLU A 265 0.22 13.86 12.40
N LEU A 266 -0.34 12.66 12.19
CA LEU A 266 -1.75 12.50 11.86
C LEU A 266 -2.66 12.67 13.09
N GLU A 267 -3.80 13.29 12.87
CA GLU A 267 -4.89 13.29 13.84
C GLU A 267 -5.32 11.86 14.21
N PRO A 268 -5.69 11.56 15.47
CA PRO A 268 -5.99 10.20 15.92
C PRO A 268 -7.03 9.47 15.07
N ARG A 269 -8.02 10.18 14.53
CA ARG A 269 -9.03 9.61 13.65
C ARG A 269 -8.44 9.19 12.31
N GLU A 270 -7.54 9.97 11.74
CA GLU A 270 -6.88 9.64 10.48
C GLU A 270 -5.89 8.50 10.67
N LEU A 271 -5.08 8.56 11.72
CA LEU A 271 -4.15 7.51 12.10
C LEU A 271 -4.86 6.14 12.27
N SER A 272 -6.07 6.13 12.81
CA SER A 272 -6.82 4.88 13.00
C SER A 272 -7.06 4.09 11.72
N HIS A 273 -7.11 4.75 10.56
CA HIS A 273 -7.27 4.07 9.26
C HIS A 273 -6.04 3.26 8.85
N TYR A 274 -4.85 3.66 9.30
CA TYR A 274 -3.60 2.94 9.06
C TYR A 274 -3.38 1.82 10.08
N MET A 275 -3.91 1.97 11.28
CA MET A 275 -3.70 1.02 12.37
C MET A 275 -4.76 -0.09 12.44
N ASP A 276 -5.93 0.10 11.83
CA ASP A 276 -7.00 -0.91 11.88
C ASP A 276 -6.74 -2.05 10.89
N LEU A 277 -6.92 -3.27 11.37
CA LEU A 277 -6.70 -4.49 10.61
C LEU A 277 -7.95 -5.00 9.86
N ILE A 278 -9.08 -4.30 9.96
CA ILE A 278 -10.38 -4.75 9.41
C ILE A 278 -10.33 -5.09 7.91
N HIS A 279 -9.50 -4.38 7.14
CA HIS A 279 -9.42 -4.58 5.70
C HIS A 279 -8.42 -5.66 5.28
N VAL A 280 -7.50 -6.06 6.17
CA VAL A 280 -6.39 -6.96 5.84
C VAL A 280 -6.43 -8.28 6.60
N ALA A 281 -6.89 -8.28 7.85
CA ALA A 281 -6.96 -9.50 8.63
C ALA A 281 -8.07 -10.46 8.17
N PRO A 282 -7.85 -11.78 8.25
CA PRO A 282 -8.93 -12.76 8.21
C PRO A 282 -9.93 -12.52 9.35
N ASP A 283 -11.20 -12.87 9.14
CA ASP A 283 -12.25 -12.65 10.14
C ASP A 283 -11.89 -13.20 11.53
N ALA A 284 -11.31 -14.40 11.59
CA ALA A 284 -10.94 -15.04 12.85
C ALA A 284 -9.90 -14.23 13.64
N GLU A 285 -8.87 -13.73 12.97
CA GLU A 285 -7.83 -12.89 13.58
C GLU A 285 -8.39 -11.52 13.97
N TYR A 286 -9.22 -10.91 13.08
CA TYR A 286 -9.84 -9.63 13.37
C TYR A 286 -10.77 -9.69 14.59
N GLN A 287 -11.55 -10.77 14.77
CA GLN A 287 -12.40 -10.94 15.94
C GLN A 287 -11.61 -11.02 17.25
N ILE A 288 -10.39 -11.52 17.23
CA ILE A 288 -9.49 -11.50 18.38
C ILE A 288 -9.01 -10.05 18.62
N TYR A 289 -8.50 -9.40 17.58
CA TYR A 289 -8.02 -8.02 17.65
C TYR A 289 -9.10 -7.04 18.16
N ALA A 290 -10.32 -7.13 17.63
CA ALA A 290 -11.42 -6.24 17.98
C ALA A 290 -11.88 -6.36 19.44
N LYS A 291 -11.59 -7.48 20.11
CA LYS A 291 -11.92 -7.70 21.54
C LYS A 291 -10.87 -7.16 22.49
N LEU A 292 -9.69 -6.79 22.01
CA LEU A 292 -8.63 -6.23 22.83
C LEU A 292 -9.03 -4.84 23.34
N SER A 293 -8.85 -4.61 24.62
CA SER A 293 -9.31 -3.38 25.29
C SER A 293 -8.22 -2.32 25.41
N SER A 294 -6.96 -2.73 25.55
CA SER A 294 -5.84 -1.80 25.70
C SER A 294 -5.17 -1.52 24.34
N GLU A 295 -4.65 -0.32 24.17
CA GLU A 295 -3.86 0.01 22.97
C GLU A 295 -2.51 -0.72 22.95
N GLU A 296 -1.96 -1.08 24.11
CA GLU A 296 -0.75 -1.88 24.23
C GLU A 296 -0.98 -3.29 23.65
N ASP A 297 -2.05 -3.98 24.06
CA ASP A 297 -2.40 -5.31 23.53
C ASP A 297 -2.69 -5.27 22.02
N LYS A 298 -3.36 -4.21 21.54
CA LYS A 298 -3.60 -4.01 20.11
C LYS A 298 -2.31 -3.75 19.35
N ALA A 299 -1.39 -2.94 19.89
CA ALA A 299 -0.10 -2.67 19.28
C ALA A 299 0.73 -3.95 19.18
N ASP A 300 0.77 -4.77 20.25
CA ASP A 300 1.46 -6.04 20.24
C ASP A 300 0.85 -7.05 19.26
N PHE A 301 -0.50 -7.08 19.18
CA PHE A 301 -1.18 -7.89 18.18
C PHE A 301 -0.82 -7.45 16.75
N ARG A 302 -0.83 -6.13 16.46
CA ARG A 302 -0.43 -5.58 15.15
C ARG A 302 1.01 -5.95 14.82
N ARG A 303 1.93 -5.79 15.76
CA ARG A 303 3.34 -6.19 15.59
C ARG A 303 3.46 -7.64 15.14
N ARG A 304 2.82 -8.57 15.85
CA ARG A 304 2.83 -10.00 15.50
C ARG A 304 2.13 -10.28 14.17
N PHE A 305 1.00 -9.62 13.93
CA PHE A 305 0.24 -9.77 12.68
C PHE A 305 1.09 -9.43 11.45
N TRP A 306 1.80 -8.31 11.49
CA TRP A 306 2.65 -7.86 10.39
C TRP A 306 3.94 -8.68 10.31
N ALA A 307 4.57 -9.01 11.43
CA ALA A 307 5.77 -9.85 11.44
C ALA A 307 5.52 -11.26 10.87
N ALA A 308 4.32 -11.80 11.07
CA ALA A 308 3.91 -13.07 10.43
C ALA A 308 3.77 -12.99 8.91
N ARG A 309 3.64 -11.79 8.37
CA ARG A 309 3.40 -11.50 6.95
C ARG A 309 4.57 -10.78 6.28
N ASP A 310 5.67 -10.68 6.98
CA ASP A 310 6.91 -10.10 6.51
C ASP A 310 7.48 -10.95 5.36
N PRO A 311 7.59 -10.42 4.13
CA PRO A 311 8.11 -11.18 3.01
C PRO A 311 9.63 -11.35 3.08
N GLN A 312 10.30 -10.53 3.88
CA GLN A 312 11.75 -10.51 4.01
C GLN A 312 12.17 -10.35 5.49
N PRO A 313 11.98 -11.39 6.33
CA PRO A 313 12.24 -11.30 7.77
C PRO A 313 13.67 -10.91 8.15
N ALA A 314 14.63 -11.04 7.22
CA ALA A 314 16.01 -10.62 7.43
C ALA A 314 16.25 -9.13 7.16
N SER A 315 15.33 -8.42 6.50
CA SER A 315 15.42 -6.98 6.28
C SER A 315 15.24 -6.18 7.57
N ALA A 316 15.64 -4.91 7.56
CA ALA A 316 15.49 -4.04 8.72
C ALA A 316 14.04 -3.65 8.98
N VAL A 317 13.20 -3.65 7.92
CA VAL A 317 11.82 -3.20 7.92
C VAL A 317 10.89 -4.30 7.41
N ASN A 318 9.61 -4.16 7.66
CA ASN A 318 8.60 -5.06 7.13
C ASN A 318 7.97 -4.46 5.87
N GLU A 319 8.36 -4.91 4.71
CA GLU A 319 7.91 -4.38 3.41
C GLU A 319 6.40 -4.53 3.22
N ARG A 320 5.79 -5.54 3.85
CA ARG A 320 4.33 -5.70 3.80
C ARG A 320 3.61 -4.62 4.61
N LEU A 321 4.18 -4.19 5.72
CA LEU A 321 3.64 -3.10 6.52
C LEU A 321 3.77 -1.76 5.77
N VAL A 322 4.93 -1.49 5.18
CA VAL A 322 5.16 -0.31 4.33
C VAL A 322 4.15 -0.29 3.18
N GLU A 323 3.94 -1.43 2.54
CA GLU A 323 2.92 -1.55 1.46
C GLU A 323 1.50 -1.32 1.99
N HIS A 324 1.20 -1.73 3.21
CA HIS A 324 -0.10 -1.43 3.82
C HIS A 324 -0.31 0.09 3.96
N TYR A 325 0.68 0.82 4.44
CA TYR A 325 0.61 2.28 4.55
C TYR A 325 0.35 2.92 3.18
N ARG A 326 1.08 2.50 2.15
CA ARG A 326 0.88 2.97 0.78
C ARG A 326 -0.54 2.68 0.28
N ARG A 327 -1.07 1.48 0.55
CA ARG A 327 -2.42 1.08 0.10
C ARG A 327 -3.51 1.91 0.79
N VAL A 328 -3.38 2.17 2.07
CA VAL A 328 -4.31 3.04 2.80
C VAL A 328 -4.25 4.46 2.25
N MET A 329 -3.04 4.99 2.04
CA MET A 329 -2.83 6.30 1.43
C MET A 329 -3.46 6.37 0.02
N HIS A 330 -3.21 5.38 -0.82
CA HIS A 330 -3.81 5.29 -2.15
C HIS A 330 -5.35 5.28 -2.09
N ALA A 331 -5.92 4.51 -1.18
CA ALA A 331 -7.36 4.47 -0.99
C ALA A 331 -7.92 5.84 -0.58
N ARG A 332 -7.21 6.57 0.29
CA ARG A 332 -7.54 7.93 0.69
C ARG A 332 -7.53 8.91 -0.49
N GLU A 333 -6.53 8.85 -1.35
CA GLU A 333 -6.38 9.80 -2.45
C GLU A 333 -7.31 9.51 -3.63
N HIS A 334 -7.56 8.22 -3.94
CA HIS A 334 -8.30 7.85 -5.15
C HIS A 334 -9.79 7.58 -4.90
N TYR A 335 -10.15 7.09 -3.72
CA TYR A 335 -11.49 6.59 -3.44
C TYR A 335 -12.21 7.33 -2.32
N ALA A 336 -11.58 8.32 -1.67
CA ALA A 336 -12.23 9.17 -0.68
C ALA A 336 -13.35 10.00 -1.31
N LYS A 337 -14.47 10.10 -0.60
CA LYS A 337 -15.58 10.96 -1.02
C LYS A 337 -16.32 11.55 0.17
N ASN A 338 -16.47 12.87 0.15
CA ASN A 338 -17.12 13.64 1.23
C ASN A 338 -16.45 13.37 2.60
N LYS A 339 -17.21 12.88 3.57
CA LYS A 339 -16.75 12.57 4.93
C LYS A 339 -16.28 11.12 5.11
N GLN A 340 -16.40 10.27 4.06
CA GLN A 340 -15.97 8.88 4.13
C GLN A 340 -14.50 8.77 3.74
N PRO A 341 -13.71 7.94 4.43
CA PRO A 341 -12.30 7.77 4.12
C PRO A 341 -12.10 7.26 2.69
N TRP A 342 -12.92 6.31 2.25
CA TRP A 342 -13.00 5.77 0.88
C TRP A 342 -14.33 5.05 0.65
N ASP A 343 -14.57 4.61 -0.57
CA ASP A 343 -15.68 3.73 -0.94
C ASP A 343 -15.22 2.25 -1.00
N ARG A 344 -16.07 1.34 -1.45
CA ARG A 344 -15.79 -0.11 -1.47
C ARG A 344 -14.52 -0.48 -2.24
N ARG A 345 -14.12 0.30 -3.23
CA ARG A 345 -12.87 0.09 -3.98
C ARG A 345 -11.66 0.25 -3.08
N GLY A 346 -11.70 1.19 -2.15
CA GLY A 346 -10.65 1.37 -1.15
C GLY A 346 -10.49 0.17 -0.23
N ASP A 347 -11.59 -0.43 0.27
CA ASP A 347 -11.53 -1.66 1.07
C ASP A 347 -10.79 -2.78 0.33
N ILE A 348 -11.13 -2.94 -0.95
CA ILE A 348 -10.55 -3.98 -1.82
C ILE A 348 -9.09 -3.68 -2.16
N TYR A 349 -8.78 -2.42 -2.46
CA TYR A 349 -7.41 -2.02 -2.78
C TYR A 349 -6.47 -2.19 -1.58
N ILE A 350 -6.90 -1.85 -0.37
CA ILE A 350 -6.11 -2.05 0.84
C ILE A 350 -5.80 -3.54 1.03
N ARG A 351 -6.77 -4.42 0.75
CA ARG A 351 -6.63 -5.87 0.92
C ARG A 351 -5.77 -6.51 -0.16
N TYR A 352 -6.07 -6.26 -1.43
CA TYR A 352 -5.48 -6.98 -2.57
C TYR A 352 -4.48 -6.17 -3.39
N GLY A 353 -4.37 -4.86 -3.17
CA GLY A 353 -3.51 -3.98 -3.95
C GLY A 353 -4.04 -3.67 -5.33
N GLU A 354 -3.12 -3.35 -6.25
CA GLU A 354 -3.43 -3.05 -7.64
C GLU A 354 -4.05 -4.25 -8.36
N PRO A 355 -5.20 -4.10 -9.04
CA PRO A 355 -5.75 -5.17 -9.86
C PRO A 355 -4.87 -5.42 -11.09
N ASN A 356 -4.82 -6.66 -11.55
CA ASN A 356 -4.08 -7.04 -12.76
C ASN A 356 -4.69 -6.41 -14.02
N ASP A 357 -5.99 -6.13 -14.01
CA ASP A 357 -6.65 -5.35 -15.04
C ASP A 357 -7.87 -4.61 -14.48
N GLN A 358 -8.06 -3.37 -14.95
CA GLN A 358 -9.15 -2.49 -14.54
C GLN A 358 -9.83 -1.90 -15.77
N GLN A 359 -11.15 -2.05 -15.87
CA GLN A 359 -11.94 -1.45 -16.93
C GLN A 359 -13.06 -0.58 -16.37
N HIS A 360 -13.25 0.57 -17.01
CA HIS A 360 -14.31 1.53 -16.71
C HIS A 360 -15.28 1.63 -17.87
N PHE A 361 -16.57 1.64 -17.59
CA PHE A 361 -17.60 1.81 -18.61
C PHE A 361 -18.86 2.45 -18.03
N ILE A 362 -19.62 3.05 -18.94
CA ILE A 362 -20.95 3.59 -18.64
C ILE A 362 -21.97 2.59 -19.16
N MET A 363 -22.78 2.04 -18.27
CA MET A 363 -23.79 1.05 -18.59
C MET A 363 -25.17 1.67 -18.55
N GLN A 364 -26.02 1.30 -19.50
CA GLN A 364 -27.46 1.55 -19.40
C GLN A 364 -28.14 0.43 -18.61
N THR A 365 -29.15 0.78 -17.84
CA THR A 365 -29.91 -0.19 -17.04
C THR A 365 -30.52 -1.25 -17.94
N GLY A 366 -30.25 -2.52 -17.69
CA GLY A 366 -30.77 -3.66 -18.47
C GLY A 366 -29.89 -4.08 -19.64
N GLU A 367 -28.80 -3.39 -19.93
CA GLU A 367 -27.87 -3.81 -20.99
C GLU A 367 -26.89 -4.89 -20.49
N ASN A 368 -26.39 -5.63 -21.46
CA ASN A 368 -25.41 -6.69 -21.24
C ASN A 368 -24.01 -6.09 -21.00
N PRO A 369 -23.39 -6.28 -19.80
CA PRO A 369 -22.04 -5.78 -19.50
C PRO A 369 -20.98 -6.22 -20.50
N MET A 370 -21.13 -7.41 -21.14
CA MET A 370 -20.14 -7.92 -22.11
C MET A 370 -19.96 -7.02 -23.35
N LYS A 371 -20.93 -6.17 -23.66
CA LYS A 371 -20.77 -5.19 -24.75
C LYS A 371 -19.69 -4.15 -24.45
N TYR A 372 -19.39 -3.95 -23.19
CA TYR A 372 -18.51 -2.90 -22.70
C TYR A 372 -17.10 -3.40 -22.39
N TYR A 373 -16.93 -4.72 -22.19
CA TYR A 373 -15.62 -5.30 -21.95
C TYR A 373 -14.76 -5.18 -23.22
N GLN A 374 -13.56 -4.65 -23.02
CA GLN A 374 -12.54 -4.63 -24.06
C GLN A 374 -11.62 -5.84 -23.84
N PRO A 375 -11.32 -6.60 -24.93
CA PRO A 375 -10.32 -7.66 -24.84
C PRO A 375 -9.00 -7.11 -24.37
N THR A 376 -8.38 -7.79 -23.38
CA THR A 376 -7.10 -7.34 -22.80
C THR A 376 -5.88 -7.90 -23.53
N GLY A 377 -6.08 -8.91 -24.37
CA GLY A 377 -5.03 -9.71 -24.96
C GLY A 377 -4.46 -10.77 -24.00
N ASN A 378 -4.90 -10.79 -22.75
CA ASN A 378 -4.58 -11.84 -21.78
C ASN A 378 -5.76 -12.79 -21.67
N ALA A 379 -5.63 -13.99 -22.25
CA ALA A 379 -6.69 -14.98 -22.32
C ALA A 379 -7.23 -15.38 -20.93
N ARG A 380 -6.40 -15.35 -19.89
CA ARG A 380 -6.83 -15.69 -18.52
C ARG A 380 -7.71 -14.59 -17.91
N ILE A 381 -7.37 -13.33 -18.11
CA ILE A 381 -8.18 -12.19 -17.67
C ILE A 381 -9.53 -12.21 -18.37
N ASP A 382 -9.51 -12.38 -19.68
CA ASP A 382 -10.73 -12.38 -20.51
C ASP A 382 -11.64 -13.57 -20.13
N ALA A 383 -11.06 -14.76 -19.88
CA ALA A 383 -11.80 -15.94 -19.40
C ALA A 383 -12.42 -15.75 -18.00
N ILE A 384 -11.73 -15.06 -17.07
CA ILE A 384 -12.28 -14.74 -15.73
C ILE A 384 -13.52 -13.84 -15.88
N ARG A 385 -13.44 -12.81 -16.71
CA ARG A 385 -14.59 -11.91 -16.98
C ARG A 385 -15.75 -12.64 -17.62
N GLU A 386 -15.48 -13.44 -18.65
CA GLU A 386 -16.50 -14.22 -19.34
C GLU A 386 -17.20 -15.22 -18.39
N ARG A 387 -16.43 -15.99 -17.61
CA ARG A 387 -16.97 -16.94 -16.61
C ARG A 387 -17.87 -16.25 -15.59
N ASN A 388 -17.41 -15.15 -15.02
CA ASN A 388 -18.18 -14.41 -14.02
C ASN A 388 -19.40 -13.73 -14.61
N PHE A 389 -19.29 -13.22 -15.83
CA PHE A 389 -20.41 -12.71 -16.58
C PHE A 389 -21.46 -13.80 -16.87
N MET A 390 -21.04 -14.94 -17.42
CA MET A 390 -21.95 -16.04 -17.77
C MET A 390 -22.69 -16.59 -16.54
N SER A 391 -22.03 -16.65 -15.38
CA SER A 391 -22.69 -17.04 -14.13
C SER A 391 -23.74 -16.00 -13.68
N ARG A 392 -23.49 -14.71 -13.86
CA ARG A 392 -24.44 -13.62 -13.55
C ARG A 392 -25.57 -13.53 -14.58
N TYR A 393 -25.30 -13.83 -15.84
CA TYR A 393 -26.24 -13.68 -16.97
C TYR A 393 -27.16 -14.88 -17.13
N ARG A 394 -26.67 -16.12 -16.99
CA ARG A 394 -27.51 -17.36 -17.05
C ARG A 394 -28.63 -17.32 -16.02
N LEU A 395 -28.37 -16.78 -14.85
CA LEU A 395 -29.39 -16.56 -13.81
C LEU A 395 -30.49 -15.57 -14.21
N LYS A 396 -30.22 -14.69 -15.20
CA LYS A 396 -31.23 -13.76 -15.73
C LYS A 396 -32.01 -14.28 -16.92
N VAL A 397 -31.39 -15.11 -17.75
CA VAL A 397 -31.99 -15.57 -19.01
C VAL A 397 -32.89 -16.77 -18.82
N ASP A 398 -32.59 -17.66 -17.89
CA ASP A 398 -33.41 -18.85 -17.61
C ASP A 398 -34.72 -18.56 -16.90
N ASN A 399 -34.92 -17.35 -16.38
CA ASN A 399 -36.11 -16.91 -15.67
C ASN A 399 -36.81 -15.73 -16.32
N SER A 400 -37.13 -15.87 -17.64
CA SER A 400 -38.09 -15.03 -18.33
C SER A 400 -37.96 -13.53 -18.22
N GLY A 401 -37.77 -12.81 -19.25
CA GLY A 401 -38.25 -11.48 -19.66
C GLY A 401 -38.75 -10.45 -18.64
N ALA A 402 -38.54 -10.66 -17.36
CA ALA A 402 -38.86 -9.74 -16.29
C ALA A 402 -37.67 -8.81 -16.04
N VAL A 403 -37.67 -7.75 -16.80
CA VAL A 403 -36.88 -6.54 -16.66
C VAL A 403 -36.81 -6.07 -15.18
N TRP A 404 -35.67 -5.62 -14.80
CA TRP A 404 -35.38 -4.82 -13.59
C TRP A 404 -36.44 -3.72 -13.36
N ARG A 405 -37.56 -4.04 -12.77
CA ARG A 405 -38.53 -3.05 -12.32
C ARG A 405 -38.63 -3.09 -10.80
N ASN A 406 -38.23 -1.96 -10.19
CA ASN A 406 -38.63 -1.51 -8.86
C ASN A 406 -38.30 -2.39 -7.66
N SER A 407 -37.11 -2.30 -7.14
CA SER A 407 -36.86 -2.69 -5.75
C SER A 407 -36.20 -1.59 -4.90
N ALA A 408 -36.56 -0.33 -5.15
CA ALA A 408 -36.19 0.78 -4.26
C ALA A 408 -36.91 0.76 -2.91
N HIS A 409 -37.80 -0.18 -2.67
CA HIS A 409 -38.67 -0.21 -1.50
C HIS A 409 -38.72 -1.57 -0.82
N ARG A 410 -37.64 -2.07 -0.24
CA ARG A 410 -37.79 -2.94 0.94
C ARG A 410 -36.49 -2.97 1.75
N ARG A 411 -36.60 -2.59 3.02
CA ARG A 411 -35.58 -2.81 4.05
C ARG A 411 -35.30 -4.30 4.12
N THR A 412 -34.09 -4.68 3.81
CA THR A 412 -33.63 -6.05 4.06
C THR A 412 -33.31 -6.22 5.53
N SER A 413 -33.71 -7.31 6.11
CA SER A 413 -33.38 -7.75 7.47
C SER A 413 -31.99 -8.40 7.52
N ASP A 414 -31.03 -7.86 6.79
CA ASP A 414 -29.63 -8.29 6.85
C ASP A 414 -28.95 -7.47 7.95
N PRO A 415 -28.47 -8.10 9.05
CA PRO A 415 -27.82 -7.40 10.14
C PRO A 415 -26.55 -6.64 9.69
N ASP A 416 -25.89 -7.05 8.60
CA ASP A 416 -24.73 -6.36 8.07
C ASP A 416 -25.11 -5.21 7.11
N ALA A 417 -26.35 -5.13 6.63
CA ALA A 417 -26.82 -4.04 5.78
C ALA A 417 -27.16 -2.77 6.59
N GLY A 418 -27.32 -2.87 7.90
CA GLY A 418 -27.77 -1.78 8.77
C GLY A 418 -26.75 -0.66 8.96
N ASN A 419 -25.46 -0.92 8.78
CA ASN A 419 -24.42 0.05 9.06
C ASN A 419 -23.87 0.77 7.81
N TYR A 420 -24.36 0.44 6.61
CA TYR A 420 -23.87 1.01 5.35
C TYR A 420 -24.96 1.61 4.46
N LEU A 421 -26.09 2.00 5.02
CA LEU A 421 -26.95 2.94 4.31
C LEU A 421 -26.19 4.27 4.30
N PRO A 422 -25.86 4.84 3.12
CA PRO A 422 -25.38 6.21 3.10
C PRO A 422 -26.42 7.03 3.84
N GLU A 423 -25.98 7.85 4.80
CA GLU A 423 -26.78 8.98 5.27
C GLU A 423 -27.14 9.73 3.99
N LEU A 424 -28.35 9.49 3.50
CA LEU A 424 -28.92 10.30 2.45
C LEU A 424 -28.84 11.72 2.98
N ASP A 425 -28.04 12.55 2.31
CA ASP A 425 -27.93 13.97 2.69
C ASP A 425 -29.35 14.47 2.91
N GLU A 426 -29.73 14.74 4.16
CA GLU A 426 -31.09 15.24 4.51
C GLU A 426 -31.49 16.44 3.65
N ARG A 427 -30.50 17.15 3.06
CA ARG A 427 -30.69 18.22 2.09
C ARG A 427 -31.25 17.72 0.74
N LEU A 428 -31.05 16.45 0.37
CA LEU A 428 -31.63 15.86 -0.84
C LEU A 428 -33.07 15.36 -0.58
N VAL A 429 -33.36 14.86 0.62
CA VAL A 429 -34.71 14.40 1.01
C VAL A 429 -35.66 15.57 1.21
N MET A 430 -35.18 16.74 1.65
CA MET A 430 -35.99 17.92 1.93
C MET A 430 -36.47 18.70 0.69
N ARG A 431 -36.15 18.27 -0.54
CA ARG A 431 -36.49 18.98 -1.76
C ARG A 431 -37.69 18.42 -2.57
N GLY A 432 -38.45 17.48 -2.04
CA GLY A 432 -39.72 17.06 -2.66
C GLY A 432 -39.62 16.42 -4.06
N SER A 433 -38.40 16.08 -4.51
CA SER A 433 -38.28 15.19 -5.67
C SER A 433 -38.45 13.77 -5.15
N SER A 434 -39.46 13.09 -5.66
CA SER A 434 -39.72 11.70 -5.30
C SER A 434 -38.47 10.86 -5.66
N ILE A 435 -38.13 9.89 -4.80
CA ILE A 435 -37.09 8.88 -5.08
C ILE A 435 -37.34 8.26 -6.46
N THR A 436 -38.59 8.20 -6.92
CA THR A 436 -39.01 7.72 -8.23
C THR A 436 -38.46 8.59 -9.37
N GLU A 437 -38.51 9.93 -9.28
CA GLU A 437 -37.96 10.83 -10.30
C GLU A 437 -36.42 10.72 -10.39
N TRP A 438 -35.75 10.49 -9.27
CA TRP A 438 -34.30 10.25 -9.23
C TRP A 438 -33.94 8.90 -9.86
N THR A 439 -34.72 7.86 -9.58
CA THR A 439 -34.51 6.51 -10.13
C THR A 439 -34.76 6.47 -11.63
N GLU A 440 -35.81 7.16 -12.12
CA GLU A 440 -36.08 7.29 -13.54
C GLU A 440 -35.02 8.10 -14.27
N ARG A 441 -34.46 9.15 -13.63
CA ARG A 441 -33.40 9.96 -14.18
C ARG A 441 -32.03 9.23 -14.22
N ALA A 442 -31.71 8.49 -13.19
CA ALA A 442 -30.54 7.64 -13.17
C ALA A 442 -30.64 6.49 -14.17
N GLN A 443 -31.82 5.94 -14.37
CA GLN A 443 -32.09 4.93 -15.38
C GLN A 443 -31.97 5.44 -16.84
N SER A 444 -32.21 6.73 -17.08
CA SER A 444 -32.08 7.32 -18.42
C SER A 444 -30.64 7.75 -18.77
N LEU A 445 -29.79 7.99 -17.78
CA LEU A 445 -28.43 8.49 -17.95
C LEU A 445 -27.34 7.41 -17.94
N GLY A 446 -27.70 6.17 -17.57
CA GLY A 446 -26.72 5.12 -17.31
C GLY A 446 -26.01 5.29 -15.97
N TYR A 447 -25.30 4.27 -15.54
CA TYR A 447 -24.45 4.29 -14.36
C TYR A 447 -23.02 3.92 -14.71
N VAL A 448 -22.06 4.47 -13.95
CA VAL A 448 -20.64 4.16 -14.13
C VAL A 448 -20.34 2.86 -13.41
N ALA A 449 -19.60 1.98 -14.08
CA ALA A 449 -19.17 0.71 -13.53
C ALA A 449 -17.67 0.49 -13.71
N GLU A 450 -17.08 -0.28 -12.82
CA GLU A 450 -15.69 -0.70 -12.86
C GLU A 450 -15.60 -2.21 -12.67
N SER A 451 -14.73 -2.86 -13.44
CA SER A 451 -14.40 -4.27 -13.33
C SER A 451 -12.92 -4.39 -12.99
N TRP A 452 -12.60 -5.02 -11.86
CA TRP A 452 -11.25 -5.29 -11.38
C TRP A 452 -10.98 -6.78 -11.37
N VAL A 453 -9.90 -7.22 -12.00
CA VAL A 453 -9.49 -8.63 -12.07
C VAL A 453 -8.22 -8.85 -11.28
N TYR A 454 -8.24 -9.88 -10.43
CA TYR A 454 -7.08 -10.36 -9.65
C TYR A 454 -6.75 -11.79 -10.08
N LEU A 455 -5.68 -11.97 -10.85
CA LEU A 455 -5.26 -13.26 -11.43
C LEU A 455 -4.87 -14.29 -10.35
N LYS A 456 -4.22 -13.85 -9.28
CA LYS A 456 -3.79 -14.72 -8.19
C LYS A 456 -4.95 -15.44 -7.53
N HIS A 457 -6.08 -14.76 -7.42
CA HIS A 457 -7.29 -15.26 -6.78
C HIS A 457 -8.32 -15.78 -7.77
N ASP A 458 -8.05 -15.66 -9.07
CA ASP A 458 -8.95 -16.07 -10.16
C ASP A 458 -10.35 -15.43 -10.04
N ILE A 459 -10.38 -14.13 -9.61
CA ILE A 459 -11.61 -13.38 -9.32
C ILE A 459 -11.70 -12.10 -10.15
N GLU A 460 -12.96 -11.71 -10.40
CA GLU A 460 -13.34 -10.39 -10.85
C GLU A 460 -14.26 -9.74 -9.81
N LEU A 461 -13.94 -8.53 -9.42
CA LEU A 461 -14.77 -7.69 -8.56
C LEU A 461 -15.38 -6.56 -9.37
N PHE A 462 -16.69 -6.43 -9.28
CA PHE A 462 -17.46 -5.49 -10.08
C PHE A 462 -18.09 -4.43 -9.17
N PHE A 463 -17.83 -3.16 -9.47
CA PHE A 463 -18.29 -2.03 -8.70
C PHE A 463 -19.19 -1.15 -9.54
N VAL A 464 -20.21 -0.54 -8.94
CA VAL A 464 -21.13 0.36 -9.60
C VAL A 464 -21.37 1.64 -8.80
N ASP A 465 -21.39 2.77 -9.48
CA ASP A 465 -21.92 4.03 -8.96
C ASP A 465 -23.39 4.16 -9.32
N GLN A 466 -24.25 3.54 -8.52
CA GLN A 466 -25.70 3.48 -8.81
C GLN A 466 -26.40 4.83 -8.75
N LEU A 467 -25.86 5.77 -8.01
CA LEU A 467 -26.47 7.08 -7.78
C LEU A 467 -25.84 8.20 -8.62
N GLY A 468 -24.79 7.90 -9.38
CA GLY A 468 -24.07 8.90 -10.16
C GLY A 468 -23.38 9.98 -9.31
N VAL A 469 -23.11 9.65 -8.04
CA VAL A 469 -22.47 10.57 -7.07
C VAL A 469 -20.97 10.31 -6.94
N GLY A 470 -20.46 9.34 -7.71
CA GLY A 470 -19.05 8.93 -7.74
C GLY A 470 -18.65 8.06 -6.55
N LYS A 471 -19.61 7.47 -5.84
CA LYS A 471 -19.40 6.49 -4.80
C LYS A 471 -19.70 5.10 -5.35
N PHE A 472 -18.70 4.23 -5.32
CA PHE A 472 -18.80 2.88 -5.84
C PHE A 472 -19.04 1.86 -4.73
N ASP A 473 -19.94 0.91 -4.99
CA ASP A 473 -20.20 -0.24 -4.15
C ASP A 473 -20.45 -1.47 -5.02
N PHE A 474 -20.49 -2.66 -4.43
CA PHE A 474 -20.94 -3.84 -5.16
C PHE A 474 -22.37 -3.69 -5.62
N PRO A 475 -22.72 -4.23 -6.83
CA PRO A 475 -24.09 -4.16 -7.33
C PRO A 475 -25.06 -4.77 -6.31
N LEU A 476 -26.19 -4.12 -6.10
CA LEU A 476 -27.27 -4.68 -5.29
C LEU A 476 -27.82 -5.93 -5.99
N GLY A 477 -27.91 -7.04 -5.24
CA GLY A 477 -28.56 -8.25 -5.74
C GLY A 477 -30.04 -8.00 -6.05
N VAL A 478 -30.59 -8.71 -7.05
CA VAL A 478 -32.01 -8.66 -7.37
C VAL A 478 -32.79 -9.41 -6.29
N HIS A 479 -33.76 -8.75 -5.66
CA HIS A 479 -34.72 -9.42 -4.78
C HIS A 479 -35.82 -10.07 -5.64
N GLU A 480 -35.89 -11.38 -5.61
CA GLU A 480 -36.99 -12.13 -6.23
C GLU A 480 -37.99 -12.65 -5.20
N THR A 481 -39.24 -12.81 -5.68
CA THR A 481 -40.37 -13.20 -4.84
C THR A 481 -40.50 -14.70 -4.61
N ASN A 482 -39.66 -15.51 -5.25
CA ASN A 482 -39.67 -16.98 -5.15
C ASN A 482 -38.49 -17.49 -4.30
N ILE A 483 -38.80 -18.23 -3.22
CA ILE A 483 -37.82 -18.68 -2.23
C ILE A 483 -36.74 -19.61 -2.84
N ALA A 484 -37.12 -20.48 -3.79
CA ALA A 484 -36.17 -21.40 -4.43
C ALA A 484 -35.18 -20.65 -5.35
N GLU A 485 -35.64 -19.67 -6.10
CA GLU A 485 -34.80 -18.79 -6.93
C GLU A 485 -33.95 -17.86 -6.07
N ALA A 486 -34.49 -17.34 -4.96
CA ALA A 486 -33.74 -16.52 -4.00
C ALA A 486 -32.57 -17.29 -3.35
N VAL A 487 -32.70 -18.59 -3.12
CA VAL A 487 -31.59 -19.41 -2.58
C VAL A 487 -30.48 -19.56 -3.62
N ILE A 488 -30.82 -19.87 -4.88
CA ILE A 488 -29.85 -20.01 -5.97
C ILE A 488 -29.20 -18.64 -6.29
N GLN A 489 -29.96 -17.58 -6.35
CA GLN A 489 -29.42 -16.22 -6.60
C GLN A 489 -28.58 -15.70 -5.44
N ASN A 490 -28.90 -16.06 -4.21
CA ASN A 490 -28.08 -15.71 -3.04
C ASN A 490 -26.68 -16.35 -3.07
N GLN A 491 -26.52 -17.53 -3.69
CA GLN A 491 -25.19 -18.13 -3.88
C GLN A 491 -24.31 -17.30 -4.85
N TYR A 492 -24.93 -16.58 -5.79
CA TYR A 492 -24.23 -15.82 -6.83
C TYR A 492 -24.41 -14.30 -6.67
N ASN A 493 -24.94 -13.84 -5.54
CA ASN A 493 -25.01 -12.42 -5.24
C ASN A 493 -23.58 -11.84 -5.19
N PRO A 494 -23.24 -10.86 -6.05
CA PRO A 494 -21.89 -10.31 -6.12
C PRO A 494 -21.38 -9.82 -4.76
N ARG A 495 -22.26 -9.28 -3.93
CA ARG A 495 -21.92 -8.86 -2.56
C ARG A 495 -21.55 -10.04 -1.69
N ARG A 496 -22.30 -11.13 -1.73
CA ARG A 496 -22.01 -12.33 -0.93
C ARG A 496 -20.77 -13.04 -1.42
N VAL A 497 -20.62 -13.19 -2.73
CA VAL A 497 -19.41 -13.79 -3.32
C VAL A 497 -18.18 -12.97 -2.96
N ALA A 498 -18.24 -11.66 -3.12
CA ALA A 498 -17.13 -10.79 -2.72
C ALA A 498 -16.88 -10.82 -1.20
N SER A 499 -17.95 -10.83 -0.38
CA SER A 499 -17.80 -10.94 1.08
C SER A 499 -17.27 -12.29 1.51
N ALA A 500 -17.70 -13.39 0.89
CA ALA A 500 -17.17 -14.73 1.15
C ALA A 500 -15.69 -14.83 0.76
N LEU A 501 -15.33 -14.34 -0.43
CA LEU A 501 -13.93 -14.28 -0.88
C LEU A 501 -13.06 -13.43 0.05
N ILE A 502 -13.56 -12.28 0.51
CA ILE A 502 -12.87 -11.43 1.48
C ILE A 502 -12.67 -12.15 2.82
N LYS A 503 -13.61 -13.02 3.22
CA LYS A 503 -13.51 -13.81 4.45
C LYS A 503 -12.56 -15.01 4.33
N GLU A 504 -12.62 -15.71 3.21
CA GLU A 504 -11.89 -16.96 2.99
C GLU A 504 -10.46 -16.73 2.48
N VAL A 505 -10.27 -15.73 1.63
CA VAL A 505 -8.97 -15.41 1.05
C VAL A 505 -8.27 -14.37 1.93
N SER A 506 -7.14 -14.76 2.50
CA SER A 506 -6.24 -13.83 3.19
C SER A 506 -5.86 -12.68 2.24
N GLU A 507 -5.40 -11.59 2.80
CA GLU A 507 -4.81 -10.52 2.00
C GLU A 507 -3.79 -11.05 0.98
N SER A 508 -3.64 -10.34 -0.13
CA SER A 508 -2.65 -10.67 -1.14
C SER A 508 -1.56 -9.61 -1.17
N TYR A 509 -0.36 -10.05 -0.98
CA TYR A 509 0.83 -9.26 -1.24
C TYR A 509 1.85 -10.13 -1.96
N ASP A 510 2.21 -9.74 -3.17
CA ASP A 510 3.33 -10.32 -3.90
C ASP A 510 4.43 -9.27 -3.87
N TYR A 511 5.41 -9.50 -3.01
CA TYR A 511 6.57 -8.63 -2.94
C TYR A 511 7.38 -8.79 -4.23
N ASP A 512 7.60 -7.69 -4.91
CA ASP A 512 8.48 -7.67 -6.09
C ASP A 512 9.93 -7.55 -5.62
N TYR A 513 10.61 -8.68 -5.59
CA TYR A 513 12.03 -8.74 -5.25
C TYR A 513 12.94 -8.09 -6.31
N GLY A 514 12.38 -7.46 -7.34
CA GLY A 514 13.13 -6.73 -8.39
C GLY A 514 13.77 -7.62 -9.44
N GLY A 515 13.37 -8.89 -9.55
CA GLY A 515 13.89 -9.80 -10.56
C GLY A 515 13.47 -11.25 -10.39
N GLU A 516 14.07 -12.16 -11.18
CA GLU A 516 13.86 -13.59 -11.01
C GLU A 516 14.36 -14.04 -9.63
N SER A 517 13.60 -14.92 -8.95
CA SER A 517 13.97 -15.48 -7.66
C SER A 517 15.28 -16.25 -7.74
N LEU A 518 16.21 -15.92 -6.84
CA LEU A 518 17.47 -16.64 -6.71
C LEU A 518 17.21 -17.98 -6.02
N GLN A 519 17.61 -19.07 -6.65
CA GLN A 519 17.48 -20.40 -6.10
C GLN A 519 18.82 -20.84 -5.45
N PHE A 520 18.77 -21.31 -4.21
CA PHE A 520 19.92 -21.82 -3.50
C PHE A 520 19.54 -22.99 -2.59
N LEU A 521 20.53 -23.75 -2.17
CA LEU A 521 20.37 -24.85 -1.25
C LEU A 521 21.03 -24.50 0.08
N TYR A 522 20.46 -24.96 1.20
CA TYR A 522 21.04 -24.72 2.52
C TYR A 522 20.80 -25.89 3.48
N ASP A 523 21.65 -25.96 4.50
CA ASP A 523 21.55 -26.88 5.62
C ASP A 523 21.91 -26.19 6.92
N ILE A 524 21.09 -26.40 7.95
CA ILE A 524 21.32 -25.86 9.30
C ILE A 524 21.75 -27.00 10.21
N VAL A 525 22.81 -26.78 10.96
CA VAL A 525 23.27 -27.68 12.02
C VAL A 525 23.62 -26.88 13.25
N SER A 526 23.51 -27.51 14.42
CA SER A 526 23.85 -26.91 15.70
C SER A 526 24.86 -27.73 16.47
N TYR A 527 25.72 -27.01 17.18
CA TYR A 527 26.75 -27.54 18.07
C TYR A 527 26.63 -26.91 19.46
N LYS A 528 27.28 -27.49 20.45
CA LYS A 528 27.44 -26.88 21.77
C LYS A 528 28.29 -25.62 21.64
N GLY A 529 27.73 -24.48 22.03
CA GLY A 529 28.41 -23.19 22.06
C GLY A 529 28.83 -22.77 23.49
N ALA A 530 29.16 -21.50 23.63
CA ALA A 530 29.52 -20.90 24.92
C ALA A 530 28.28 -20.26 25.61
N ASN A 531 28.30 -20.14 26.94
CA ASN A 531 27.32 -19.43 27.75
C ASN A 531 25.88 -19.94 27.56
N ASP A 532 25.69 -21.25 27.56
CA ASP A 532 24.39 -21.93 27.35
C ASP A 532 23.69 -21.65 25.99
N LEU A 533 24.39 -21.01 25.05
CA LEU A 533 23.97 -20.87 23.69
C LEU A 533 24.45 -22.02 22.81
N ALA A 534 23.68 -22.37 21.79
CA ALA A 534 24.18 -23.23 20.74
C ALA A 534 24.95 -22.41 19.69
N GLU A 535 25.99 -22.95 19.16
CA GLU A 535 26.61 -22.50 17.91
C GLU A 535 25.84 -23.09 16.76
N VAL A 536 25.18 -22.25 15.96
CA VAL A 536 24.41 -22.69 14.80
C VAL A 536 25.17 -22.31 13.55
N GLU A 537 25.43 -23.32 12.73
CA GLU A 537 26.14 -23.18 11.47
C GLU A 537 25.19 -23.44 10.30
N ILE A 538 25.14 -22.50 9.39
CA ILE A 538 24.29 -22.54 8.20
C ILE A 538 25.19 -22.61 6.98
N ALA A 539 25.23 -23.79 6.35
CA ALA A 539 25.89 -23.96 5.06
C ALA A 539 24.89 -23.72 3.93
N TYR A 540 25.30 -23.03 2.90
CA TYR A 540 24.49 -22.79 1.70
C TYR A 540 25.31 -22.97 0.43
N MET A 541 24.58 -23.19 -0.68
CA MET A 541 25.16 -23.46 -2.00
C MET A 541 24.35 -22.70 -3.05
N VAL A 542 25.00 -21.75 -3.73
CA VAL A 542 24.41 -20.86 -4.70
C VAL A 542 24.96 -21.16 -6.11
N PRO A 543 24.10 -21.40 -7.12
CA PRO A 543 24.57 -21.59 -8.50
C PRO A 543 25.21 -20.31 -9.05
N ALA A 544 26.47 -20.41 -9.50
CA ALA A 544 27.22 -19.26 -10.03
C ALA A 544 26.52 -18.61 -11.24
N ALA A 545 25.76 -19.37 -12.00
CA ALA A 545 25.02 -18.88 -13.15
C ALA A 545 23.88 -17.89 -12.79
N GLN A 546 23.46 -17.87 -11.53
CA GLN A 546 22.40 -16.98 -11.04
C GLN A 546 22.96 -15.65 -10.49
N LEU A 547 24.28 -15.57 -10.29
CA LEU A 547 24.96 -14.40 -9.77
C LEU A 547 25.63 -13.63 -10.91
N GLU A 548 25.55 -12.32 -10.85
CA GLU A 548 26.19 -11.45 -11.84
C GLU A 548 27.52 -10.90 -11.33
N SER A 549 28.51 -10.89 -12.21
CA SER A 549 29.82 -10.37 -11.89
C SER A 549 29.93 -8.90 -12.28
N VAL A 550 30.40 -8.09 -11.36
CA VAL A 550 30.70 -6.67 -11.58
C VAL A 550 32.18 -6.51 -11.95
N LYS A 551 32.46 -5.70 -12.94
CA LYS A 551 33.84 -5.38 -13.31
C LYS A 551 34.37 -4.28 -12.39
N ASP A 552 35.35 -4.62 -11.58
CA ASP A 552 36.13 -3.67 -10.79
C ASP A 552 37.55 -3.46 -11.37
N GLY A 553 38.39 -2.64 -10.72
CA GLY A 553 39.78 -2.41 -11.14
C GLY A 553 40.68 -3.66 -11.15
N HIS A 554 40.21 -4.78 -10.59
CA HIS A 554 40.96 -6.05 -10.47
C HIS A 554 40.39 -7.18 -11.36
N GLY A 555 39.24 -6.97 -12.06
CA GLY A 555 38.65 -7.95 -12.94
C GLY A 555 37.13 -8.11 -12.77
N LEU A 556 36.60 -9.26 -13.19
CA LEU A 556 35.19 -9.63 -12.95
C LEU A 556 35.09 -10.32 -11.60
N ARG A 557 34.34 -9.73 -10.68
CA ARG A 557 34.13 -10.24 -9.32
C ARG A 557 32.65 -10.31 -8.97
N THR A 558 32.31 -11.30 -8.17
CA THR A 558 30.95 -11.52 -7.71
C THR A 558 30.86 -11.30 -6.20
N TRP A 559 29.83 -10.62 -5.75
CA TRP A 559 29.43 -10.49 -4.35
C TRP A 559 27.98 -10.87 -4.17
N PHE A 560 27.68 -11.44 -3.03
CA PHE A 560 26.32 -11.62 -2.61
C PHE A 560 26.22 -11.48 -1.09
N ASP A 561 25.07 -11.02 -0.62
CA ASP A 561 24.77 -10.90 0.79
C ASP A 561 24.01 -12.15 1.24
N SER A 562 24.34 -12.66 2.42
CA SER A 562 23.61 -13.74 3.05
C SER A 562 23.16 -13.31 4.44
N HIS A 563 21.88 -13.50 4.74
CA HIS A 563 21.24 -13.12 5.98
C HIS A 563 20.45 -14.28 6.54
N ILE A 564 20.52 -14.42 7.87
CA ILE A 564 19.80 -15.46 8.60
C ILE A 564 19.18 -14.83 9.83
N VAL A 565 17.92 -15.17 10.05
CA VAL A 565 17.16 -14.71 11.23
C VAL A 565 16.41 -15.87 11.84
N PHE A 566 16.50 -16.01 13.15
CA PHE A 566 15.65 -16.89 13.93
C PHE A 566 14.59 -16.05 14.67
N GLN A 567 13.34 -16.40 14.47
CA GLN A 567 12.21 -15.79 15.14
C GLN A 567 11.54 -16.82 16.06
N ASP A 568 11.11 -16.35 17.24
CA ASP A 568 10.33 -17.16 18.18
C ASP A 568 8.87 -17.34 17.73
N GLY A 569 8.03 -17.99 18.54
CA GLY A 569 6.60 -18.18 18.26
C GLY A 569 5.78 -16.89 18.21
N GLU A 570 6.35 -15.78 18.68
CA GLU A 570 5.76 -14.44 18.65
C GLU A 570 6.40 -13.54 17.58
N TYR A 571 7.21 -14.12 16.71
CA TYR A 571 7.96 -13.45 15.63
C TYR A 571 9.01 -12.44 16.11
N ASN A 572 9.46 -12.50 17.37
CA ASN A 572 10.57 -11.69 17.82
C ASN A 572 11.87 -12.28 17.25
N ARG A 573 12.77 -11.41 16.78
CA ARG A 573 14.11 -11.80 16.33
C ARG A 573 14.96 -12.18 17.54
N VAL A 574 15.33 -13.45 17.64
CA VAL A 574 16.08 -14.02 18.78
C VAL A 574 17.56 -14.14 18.46
N ALA A 575 17.88 -14.48 17.22
CA ALA A 575 19.25 -14.54 16.74
C ALA A 575 19.29 -14.16 15.26
N GLN A 576 20.37 -13.50 14.85
CA GLN A 576 20.56 -13.11 13.46
C GLN A 576 22.04 -12.99 13.12
N VAL A 577 22.35 -13.23 11.85
CA VAL A 577 23.67 -12.98 11.27
C VAL A 577 23.52 -12.49 9.84
N SER A 578 24.37 -11.53 9.47
CA SER A 578 24.46 -11.00 8.12
C SER A 578 25.91 -10.95 7.69
N LYS A 579 26.20 -11.38 6.48
CA LYS A 579 27.55 -11.40 5.96
C LYS A 579 27.57 -11.16 4.46
N ARG A 580 28.38 -10.23 4.02
CA ARG A 580 28.73 -10.06 2.62
C ARG A 580 29.80 -11.06 2.23
N ILE A 581 29.54 -11.82 1.19
CA ILE A 581 30.40 -12.87 0.67
C ILE A 581 31.04 -12.38 -0.64
N GLY A 582 32.35 -12.47 -0.71
CA GLY A 582 33.13 -12.05 -1.87
C GLY A 582 34.32 -11.17 -1.49
N PRO A 583 35.12 -10.70 -2.45
CA PRO A 583 34.95 -10.98 -3.89
C PRO A 583 35.28 -12.45 -4.25
N ILE A 584 34.43 -13.03 -5.06
CA ILE A 584 34.68 -14.36 -5.62
C ILE A 584 35.21 -14.15 -7.04
N ASP A 585 36.48 -14.59 -7.25
CA ASP A 585 37.09 -14.55 -8.57
C ASP A 585 36.46 -15.64 -9.46
N ARG A 586 35.88 -15.24 -10.58
CA ARG A 586 35.41 -16.22 -11.55
C ARG A 586 36.64 -16.86 -12.21
N PRO A 587 36.80 -18.19 -12.13
CA PRO A 587 37.82 -18.86 -12.90
C PRO A 587 37.56 -18.56 -14.39
N ARG A 588 38.60 -18.21 -15.14
CA ARG A 588 38.52 -18.10 -16.60
C ARG A 588 38.14 -19.48 -17.12
N SER A 589 36.93 -19.65 -17.64
CA SER A 589 36.54 -20.88 -18.31
C SER A 589 37.57 -21.18 -19.39
N PRO A 590 38.15 -22.36 -19.44
CA PRO A 590 38.91 -22.76 -20.61
C PRO A 590 37.92 -22.85 -21.79
N GLU A 591 38.22 -22.19 -22.89
CA GLU A 591 37.38 -22.05 -24.10
C GLU A 591 37.06 -23.40 -24.81
N SER A 592 37.30 -24.55 -24.20
CA SER A 592 37.26 -25.87 -24.84
C SER A 592 36.72 -27.04 -24.04
N SER A 593 35.68 -26.85 -23.19
CA SER A 593 34.95 -28.02 -22.71
C SER A 593 33.44 -27.86 -22.90
N ASN A 594 32.86 -28.74 -23.73
CA ASN A 594 31.39 -28.89 -23.89
C ASN A 594 30.68 -29.42 -22.63
N ASP A 595 31.36 -29.51 -21.50
CA ASP A 595 30.85 -29.96 -20.24
C ASP A 595 30.49 -28.74 -19.40
N VAL A 596 29.21 -28.31 -19.47
CA VAL A 596 28.65 -27.26 -18.63
C VAL A 596 28.48 -27.83 -17.22
N SER A 597 29.58 -27.93 -16.48
CA SER A 597 29.51 -28.17 -15.03
C SER A 597 28.91 -26.89 -14.41
N VAL A 598 27.77 -26.99 -13.73
CA VAL A 598 27.23 -25.87 -12.98
C VAL A 598 28.16 -25.62 -11.80
N GLU A 599 28.85 -24.51 -11.84
CA GLU A 599 29.69 -24.05 -10.76
C GLU A 599 28.81 -23.58 -9.60
N LEU A 600 29.07 -24.07 -8.39
CA LEU A 600 28.32 -23.78 -7.16
C LEU A 600 29.24 -23.07 -6.18
N TYR A 601 28.79 -21.95 -5.64
CA TYR A 601 29.46 -21.28 -4.54
C TYR A 601 28.93 -21.83 -3.21
N THR A 602 29.80 -22.40 -2.41
CA THR A 602 29.45 -22.89 -1.07
C THR A 602 29.97 -21.93 -0.04
N GLY A 603 29.11 -21.56 0.90
CA GLY A 603 29.44 -20.68 2.02
C GLY A 603 28.89 -21.20 3.34
N VAL A 604 29.39 -20.64 4.44
CA VAL A 604 28.95 -20.94 5.80
C VAL A 604 28.81 -19.64 6.58
N LEU A 605 27.72 -19.56 7.34
CA LEU A 605 27.50 -18.53 8.36
C LEU A 605 27.34 -19.19 9.72
N ASP A 606 27.95 -18.57 10.73
CA ASP A 606 27.90 -19.02 12.12
C ASP A 606 27.18 -17.98 12.96
N MET A 607 26.29 -18.42 13.84
CA MET A 607 25.65 -17.56 14.83
C MET A 607 25.42 -18.29 16.15
N SER A 608 25.35 -17.54 17.25
CA SER A 608 24.92 -18.07 18.54
C SER A 608 23.42 -17.93 18.69
N ALA A 609 22.73 -18.98 19.11
CA ALA A 609 21.28 -18.97 19.35
C ALA A 609 20.93 -19.70 20.66
N PRO A 610 19.90 -19.26 21.40
CA PRO A 610 19.39 -19.98 22.54
C PRO A 610 18.71 -21.29 22.09
N SER A 611 18.55 -22.22 23.03
CA SER A 611 17.75 -23.42 22.78
C SER A 611 16.25 -23.08 22.60
N GLY A 612 15.58 -23.75 21.68
CA GLY A 612 14.16 -23.50 21.43
C GLY A 612 13.72 -23.86 20.01
N ARG A 613 12.43 -23.66 19.76
CA ARG A 613 11.85 -23.83 18.41
C ARG A 613 11.70 -22.47 17.76
N PHE A 614 12.27 -22.31 16.59
CA PHE A 614 12.33 -21.06 15.85
C PHE A 614 11.86 -21.23 14.41
N ARG A 615 11.35 -20.14 13.85
CA ARG A 615 11.22 -19.97 12.40
C ARG A 615 12.56 -19.41 11.91
N ALA A 616 13.28 -20.20 11.13
CA ALA A 616 14.53 -19.80 10.50
C ALA A 616 14.24 -19.27 9.10
N ALA A 617 14.58 -18.00 8.85
CA ALA A 617 14.58 -17.41 7.52
C ALA A 617 16.03 -17.29 7.05
N VAL A 618 16.32 -17.88 5.88
CA VAL A 618 17.64 -17.85 5.22
C VAL A 618 17.48 -17.09 3.92
N GLU A 619 18.22 -16.01 3.76
CA GLU A 619 18.16 -15.13 2.61
C GLU A 619 19.52 -15.07 1.93
N VAL A 620 19.52 -15.10 0.58
CA VAL A 620 20.69 -14.81 -0.25
C VAL A 620 20.29 -13.77 -1.29
N ARG A 621 21.09 -12.69 -1.39
CA ARG A 621 20.87 -11.59 -2.31
C ARG A 621 22.08 -11.38 -3.21
N ASP A 622 21.87 -11.37 -4.54
CA ASP A 622 22.88 -10.93 -5.50
C ASP A 622 22.98 -9.41 -5.51
N GLU A 623 24.16 -8.88 -5.23
CA GLU A 623 24.35 -7.43 -5.12
C GLU A 623 24.18 -6.71 -6.46
N ALA A 624 24.59 -7.34 -7.55
CA ALA A 624 24.60 -6.75 -8.90
C ALA A 624 23.18 -6.63 -9.49
N THR A 625 22.39 -7.71 -9.40
CA THR A 625 21.04 -7.77 -9.99
C THR A 625 19.93 -7.49 -9.00
N ARG A 626 20.24 -7.44 -7.70
CA ARG A 626 19.28 -7.40 -6.60
C ARG A 626 18.32 -8.60 -6.55
N ARG A 627 18.61 -9.69 -7.28
CA ARG A 627 17.88 -10.95 -7.17
C ARG A 627 18.00 -11.48 -5.77
N ILE A 628 16.91 -12.01 -5.24
CA ILE A 628 16.85 -12.51 -3.87
C ILE A 628 16.22 -13.90 -3.83
N GLY A 629 16.75 -14.75 -2.98
CA GLY A 629 16.17 -16.03 -2.62
C GLY A 629 15.91 -16.04 -1.13
N ILE A 630 14.72 -16.42 -0.69
CA ILE A 630 14.33 -16.54 0.71
C ILE A 630 13.71 -17.90 0.93
N PHE A 631 14.20 -18.60 1.95
CA PHE A 631 13.62 -19.86 2.42
C PHE A 631 13.36 -19.79 3.91
N GLU A 632 12.21 -20.28 4.30
CA GLU A 632 11.78 -20.34 5.68
C GLU A 632 11.49 -21.78 6.09
N GLN A 633 11.95 -22.15 7.27
CA GLN A 633 11.62 -23.44 7.88
C GLN A 633 11.55 -23.33 9.39
N GLU A 634 10.81 -24.24 10.00
CA GLU A 634 10.93 -24.45 11.43
C GLU A 634 12.23 -25.19 11.75
N TYR A 635 12.98 -24.68 12.72
CA TYR A 635 14.19 -25.30 13.21
C TYR A 635 14.19 -25.32 14.72
N THR A 636 14.59 -26.47 15.31
CA THR A 636 14.71 -26.61 16.77
C THR A 636 16.17 -26.63 17.15
N VAL A 637 16.61 -25.60 17.83
CA VAL A 637 17.95 -25.56 18.45
C VAL A 637 17.93 -26.43 19.70
N PRO A 638 18.72 -27.50 19.75
CA PRO A 638 18.79 -28.34 20.92
C PRO A 638 19.33 -27.60 22.14
N LYS A 639 19.00 -28.08 23.31
CA LYS A 639 19.55 -27.62 24.58
C LYS A 639 20.88 -28.31 24.86
N TYR A 640 21.96 -27.56 25.03
CA TYR A 640 23.30 -28.08 25.28
C TYR A 640 23.85 -27.74 26.67
N ASP A 641 23.00 -27.30 27.61
CA ASP A 641 23.35 -26.84 28.97
C ASP A 641 23.19 -27.92 30.05
N GLY A 642 22.89 -29.15 29.68
CA GLY A 642 22.74 -30.26 30.64
C GLY A 642 24.05 -31.01 30.93
N ASP A 643 24.11 -31.68 32.10
CA ASP A 643 25.24 -32.56 32.50
C ASP A 643 25.15 -33.98 31.88
N GLY A 644 24.06 -34.27 31.17
CA GLY A 644 23.83 -35.57 30.51
C GLY A 644 24.59 -35.71 29.19
N LEU A 645 24.69 -36.96 28.72
CA LEU A 645 25.23 -37.24 27.40
C LEU A 645 24.43 -36.56 26.30
N MET A 646 25.10 -35.73 25.50
CA MET A 646 24.49 -34.98 24.39
C MET A 646 25.28 -35.18 23.09
N MET A 647 24.65 -34.80 21.99
CA MET A 647 25.22 -34.91 20.64
C MET A 647 24.78 -33.70 19.78
N SER A 648 25.71 -33.16 19.00
CA SER A 648 25.40 -32.16 17.96
C SER A 648 24.44 -32.70 16.90
N ASP A 649 23.99 -31.82 16.04
CA ASP A 649 23.42 -32.27 14.76
C ASP A 649 24.48 -32.96 13.89
N ILE A 650 24.02 -33.73 12.90
CA ILE A 650 24.91 -34.39 11.95
C ILE A 650 25.17 -33.47 10.77
N ARG A 651 26.41 -33.10 10.55
CA ARG A 651 26.87 -32.36 9.35
C ARG A 651 27.18 -33.35 8.24
N LEU A 652 26.44 -33.26 7.13
CA LEU A 652 26.77 -33.96 5.89
C LEU A 652 27.79 -33.16 5.08
N ALA A 653 28.78 -33.80 4.53
CA ALA A 653 29.91 -33.21 3.82
C ALA A 653 30.18 -33.87 2.48
N VAL A 654 30.76 -33.09 1.55
CA VAL A 654 31.33 -33.61 0.30
C VAL A 654 32.68 -34.28 0.58
N SER A 655 33.48 -33.67 1.45
CA SER A 655 34.76 -34.20 1.88
C SER A 655 35.06 -33.78 3.33
N ILE A 656 35.87 -34.59 4.03
CA ILE A 656 36.41 -34.29 5.36
C ILE A 656 37.87 -34.66 5.36
N THR A 657 38.79 -33.69 5.59
CA THR A 657 40.23 -33.94 5.59
C THR A 657 40.90 -33.26 6.78
N PRO A 658 41.92 -33.82 7.41
CA PRO A 658 42.72 -33.13 8.41
C PRO A 658 43.38 -31.88 7.85
N THR A 659 43.47 -30.81 8.68
CA THR A 659 44.10 -29.56 8.29
C THR A 659 44.96 -28.98 9.42
N GLU A 660 46.01 -28.31 9.05
CA GLU A 660 46.86 -27.53 9.98
C GLU A 660 46.37 -26.11 10.17
N VAL A 661 45.38 -25.67 9.35
CA VAL A 661 44.77 -24.36 9.48
C VAL A 661 43.92 -24.35 10.75
N SER A 662 44.20 -23.44 11.64
CA SER A 662 43.49 -23.38 12.94
C SER A 662 42.13 -22.63 12.85
N ASN A 663 41.99 -21.69 11.89
CA ASN A 663 40.76 -20.89 11.72
C ASN A 663 40.49 -20.65 10.22
N GLY A 664 39.28 -20.86 9.79
CA GLY A 664 38.87 -20.60 8.42
C GLY A 664 37.44 -21.11 8.15
N PRO A 665 36.83 -20.69 7.06
CA PRO A 665 35.55 -21.27 6.65
C PRO A 665 35.73 -22.80 6.50
N PHE A 666 34.77 -23.54 7.01
CA PHE A 666 34.72 -25.01 6.99
C PHE A 666 35.73 -25.72 7.90
N VAL A 667 36.52 -25.01 8.74
CA VAL A 667 37.48 -25.62 9.63
C VAL A 667 36.87 -25.83 11.01
N ARG A 668 36.84 -27.06 11.50
CA ARG A 668 36.33 -27.45 12.82
C ARG A 668 37.13 -28.62 13.42
N ASN A 669 37.59 -28.45 14.64
CA ASN A 669 38.36 -29.46 15.38
C ASN A 669 39.58 -30.04 14.60
N GLY A 670 40.30 -29.16 13.85
CA GLY A 670 41.47 -29.60 13.04
C GLY A 670 41.10 -30.36 11.76
N LEU A 671 39.84 -30.28 11.35
CA LEU A 671 39.31 -30.85 10.11
C LEU A 671 38.80 -29.76 9.18
N LEU A 672 39.08 -29.88 7.91
CA LEU A 672 38.44 -29.15 6.84
C LEU A 672 37.22 -29.96 6.41
N ILE A 673 36.02 -29.44 6.67
CA ILE A 673 34.74 -30.10 6.42
C ILE A 673 34.01 -29.32 5.33
N GLU A 674 34.10 -29.80 4.09
CA GLU A 674 33.33 -29.21 2.99
C GLU A 674 31.86 -29.61 3.07
N PRO A 675 30.93 -28.70 3.47
CA PRO A 675 29.55 -29.10 3.68
C PRO A 675 28.84 -29.48 2.37
N ASN A 676 27.86 -30.38 2.47
CA ASN A 676 26.93 -30.68 1.39
C ASN A 676 25.50 -30.20 1.72
N PRO A 677 25.20 -28.92 1.53
CA PRO A 677 23.86 -28.39 1.82
C PRO A 677 22.76 -29.03 0.96
N ALA A 678 23.11 -29.51 -0.22
CA ALA A 678 22.18 -30.21 -1.09
C ALA A 678 21.74 -31.58 -0.52
N ARG A 679 22.57 -32.19 0.34
CA ARG A 679 22.38 -33.54 0.87
C ARG A 679 22.20 -34.56 -0.26
N LEU A 680 22.70 -34.26 -1.45
CA LEU A 680 22.67 -35.14 -2.64
C LEU A 680 24.03 -35.78 -2.83
N TYR A 681 24.06 -37.09 -3.01
CA TYR A 681 25.26 -37.83 -3.27
C TYR A 681 25.11 -38.65 -4.54
N GLN A 682 26.14 -38.67 -5.36
CA GLN A 682 26.18 -39.59 -6.49
C GLN A 682 26.32 -41.02 -5.99
N HIS A 683 25.72 -41.96 -6.68
CA HIS A 683 25.77 -43.40 -6.35
C HIS A 683 27.19 -43.97 -6.15
N THR A 684 28.19 -43.32 -6.73
CA THR A 684 29.61 -43.73 -6.61
C THR A 684 30.41 -42.91 -5.59
N ALA A 685 29.78 -41.91 -4.98
CA ALA A 685 30.45 -41.05 -4.04
C ALA A 685 30.12 -41.43 -2.59
N PRO A 686 31.12 -41.45 -1.70
CA PRO A 686 30.88 -41.74 -0.29
C PRO A 686 30.09 -40.61 0.36
N VAL A 687 29.20 -40.94 1.31
CA VAL A 687 28.52 -39.99 2.16
C VAL A 687 29.40 -39.69 3.38
N HIS A 688 30.04 -38.54 3.40
CA HIS A 688 30.83 -38.11 4.55
C HIS A 688 29.96 -37.38 5.55
N PHE A 689 30.22 -37.57 6.85
CA PHE A 689 29.48 -36.91 7.90
C PHE A 689 30.32 -36.71 9.14
N TYR A 690 29.99 -35.63 9.90
CA TYR A 690 30.67 -35.23 11.11
C TYR A 690 29.64 -34.94 12.21
N TYR A 691 29.98 -35.26 13.46
CA TYR A 691 29.18 -34.92 14.65
C TYR A 691 30.06 -34.84 15.89
N GLU A 692 29.58 -34.16 16.90
CA GLU A 692 30.23 -34.01 18.21
C GLU A 692 29.41 -34.70 19.30
N ILE A 693 30.09 -35.23 20.30
CA ILE A 693 29.50 -35.89 21.46
C ILE A 693 29.96 -35.12 22.68
N TYR A 694 29.05 -34.78 23.58
CA TYR A 694 29.35 -33.97 24.76
C TYR A 694 29.01 -34.71 26.06
N ASN A 695 29.80 -34.40 27.11
CA ASN A 695 29.58 -34.87 28.47
C ASN A 695 29.68 -36.38 28.58
N LEU A 696 30.63 -37.04 27.88
CA LEU A 696 31.00 -38.41 28.10
C LEU A 696 31.57 -38.59 29.49
N THR A 697 31.16 -39.66 30.16
CA THR A 697 31.70 -40.02 31.48
C THR A 697 33.12 -40.47 31.37
N GLN A 698 34.02 -39.96 32.24
CA GLN A 698 35.41 -40.40 32.30
C GLN A 698 35.62 -41.36 33.45
N ASP A 699 36.48 -42.33 33.24
CA ASP A 699 36.97 -43.20 34.30
C ASP A 699 37.96 -42.48 35.21
N ILE A 700 38.44 -43.12 36.25
CA ILE A 700 39.44 -42.59 37.19
C ILE A 700 40.78 -42.18 36.54
N SER A 701 41.02 -42.63 35.32
CA SER A 701 42.21 -42.31 34.49
C SER A 701 41.91 -41.20 33.46
N GLY A 702 40.72 -40.59 33.49
CA GLY A 702 40.29 -39.57 32.55
C GLY A 702 39.95 -40.11 31.15
N ARG A 703 39.67 -41.42 30.99
CA ARG A 703 39.35 -42.04 29.69
C ARG A 703 37.84 -42.18 29.53
N THR A 704 37.32 -41.93 28.35
CA THR A 704 35.94 -42.19 27.94
C THR A 704 35.85 -43.52 27.23
N SER A 705 34.65 -44.15 27.28
CA SER A 705 34.34 -45.34 26.49
C SER A 705 32.89 -45.29 26.09
N TYR A 706 32.62 -45.38 24.80
CA TYR A 706 31.25 -45.25 24.23
C TYR A 706 31.05 -46.16 23.01
N GLN A 707 29.83 -46.60 22.82
CA GLN A 707 29.37 -47.35 21.67
C GLN A 707 28.60 -46.45 20.72
N VAL A 708 28.87 -46.54 19.44
CA VAL A 708 28.17 -45.89 18.37
C VAL A 708 27.40 -46.91 17.55
N GLU A 709 26.08 -46.76 17.50
CA GLU A 709 25.23 -47.49 16.59
C GLU A 709 24.79 -46.56 15.45
N MET A 710 25.06 -46.97 14.23
CA MET A 710 24.66 -46.22 13.03
C MET A 710 23.70 -47.08 12.20
N GLU A 711 22.50 -46.54 11.99
CA GLU A 711 21.48 -47.19 11.19
C GLU A 711 21.15 -46.31 9.97
N VAL A 712 21.18 -46.88 8.78
CA VAL A 712 20.77 -46.21 7.52
C VAL A 712 19.60 -46.99 6.95
N LYS A 713 18.46 -46.28 6.77
CA LYS A 713 17.21 -46.84 6.25
C LYS A 713 16.77 -46.12 5.00
N THR A 714 16.16 -46.85 4.08
CA THR A 714 15.43 -46.25 2.94
C THR A 714 14.16 -45.51 3.42
N LYS A 715 13.84 -44.40 2.81
CA LYS A 715 12.69 -43.58 3.14
C LYS A 715 11.80 -43.38 1.92
N HIS A 716 10.49 -43.72 2.03
CA HIS A 716 9.58 -43.68 0.89
C HIS A 716 9.16 -42.25 0.49
N ARG A 717 9.33 -41.26 1.37
CA ARG A 717 9.08 -39.82 1.08
C ARG A 717 9.96 -38.92 1.91
N PRO A 718 10.74 -38.02 1.32
CA PRO A 718 11.45 -37.00 2.05
C PRO A 718 10.46 -36.02 2.68
N GLN A 719 10.62 -35.71 3.96
CA GLN A 719 9.70 -34.80 4.68
C GLN A 719 10.09 -33.32 4.60
N ASN A 720 11.29 -33.00 4.13
CA ASN A 720 11.83 -31.64 4.15
C ASN A 720 11.43 -30.80 2.94
N ILE A 721 11.19 -29.50 3.17
CA ILE A 721 10.83 -28.47 2.17
C ILE A 721 11.90 -28.33 1.08
N ILE A 722 13.18 -28.55 1.41
CA ILE A 722 14.31 -28.48 0.47
C ILE A 722 14.09 -29.39 -0.75
N TRP A 723 13.50 -30.58 -0.55
CA TRP A 723 13.22 -31.54 -1.61
C TRP A 723 12.07 -31.12 -2.53
N ARG A 724 11.18 -30.20 -2.08
CA ARG A 724 10.09 -29.66 -2.91
C ARG A 724 10.60 -28.66 -3.94
N VAL A 725 11.73 -28.01 -3.69
CA VAL A 725 12.34 -27.01 -4.58
C VAL A 725 13.08 -27.70 -5.74
N LEU A 726 13.57 -28.90 -5.51
CA LEU A 726 14.27 -29.69 -6.54
C LEU A 726 13.26 -30.50 -7.36
N LYS A 727 12.76 -29.91 -8.44
CA LYS A 727 11.87 -30.61 -9.39
C LYS A 727 12.57 -31.85 -9.95
N GLY A 728 11.94 -33.03 -9.84
CA GLY A 728 12.45 -34.29 -10.36
C GLY A 728 12.78 -35.37 -9.31
N ILE A 729 13.02 -35.01 -8.04
CA ILE A 729 13.30 -35.97 -6.96
C ILE A 729 12.13 -36.94 -6.69
N ASP A 730 10.88 -36.46 -6.87
CA ASP A 730 9.67 -37.29 -6.73
C ASP A 730 9.69 -38.55 -7.63
N GLN A 731 10.36 -38.51 -8.78
CA GLN A 731 10.50 -39.64 -9.68
C GLN A 731 11.59 -40.62 -9.21
N LEU A 732 12.65 -40.13 -8.57
CA LEU A 732 13.75 -40.91 -8.03
C LEU A 732 13.33 -41.69 -6.76
N VAL A 733 12.59 -41.02 -5.87
CA VAL A 733 12.09 -41.63 -4.62
C VAL A 733 11.07 -42.76 -4.85
N ARG A 734 10.30 -42.69 -5.95
CA ARG A 734 9.31 -43.74 -6.29
C ARG A 734 9.92 -45.11 -6.70
N ARG A 735 11.23 -45.14 -6.95
CA ARG A 735 11.90 -46.38 -7.38
C ARG A 735 12.47 -47.22 -6.24
N ALA A 736 12.56 -46.71 -5.01
CA ALA A 736 13.04 -47.44 -3.84
C ALA A 736 11.90 -48.27 -3.23
N ASP A 737 11.69 -49.46 -3.72
CA ASP A 737 10.57 -50.35 -3.35
C ASP A 737 10.93 -51.43 -2.32
N GLN A 738 12.08 -51.34 -1.65
CA GLN A 738 12.49 -52.30 -0.62
C GLN A 738 12.98 -51.58 0.63
N ASP A 739 12.40 -51.94 1.79
CA ASP A 739 12.90 -51.57 3.12
C ASP A 739 14.27 -52.19 3.35
N GLN A 740 15.33 -51.46 3.05
CA GLN A 740 16.70 -51.85 3.37
C GLN A 740 17.20 -51.05 4.57
N SER A 741 17.70 -51.72 5.57
CA SER A 741 18.42 -51.09 6.66
C SER A 741 19.80 -51.72 6.83
N VAL A 742 20.81 -50.88 7.03
CA VAL A 742 22.16 -51.28 7.38
C VAL A 742 22.45 -50.76 8.78
N LEU A 743 22.79 -51.68 9.70
CA LEU A 743 23.19 -51.34 11.04
C LEU A 743 24.68 -51.60 11.22
N MET A 744 25.42 -50.61 11.65
CA MET A 744 26.82 -50.70 12.02
C MET A 744 26.95 -50.38 13.50
N VAL A 745 27.74 -51.13 14.23
CA VAL A 745 28.00 -50.93 15.67
C VAL A 745 29.52 -51.00 15.91
N PHE A 746 30.08 -50.00 16.56
CA PHE A 746 31.46 -49.95 16.92
C PHE A 746 31.65 -49.27 18.26
N GLU A 747 32.75 -49.66 18.97
CA GLU A 747 33.11 -49.07 20.25
C GLU A 747 34.31 -48.13 20.05
N ASN A 748 34.23 -46.98 20.67
CA ASN A 748 35.27 -45.94 20.68
C ASN A 748 35.65 -45.55 22.10
N GLY A 749 36.83 -44.99 22.25
CA GLY A 749 37.30 -44.43 23.49
C GLY A 749 38.19 -43.20 23.24
N GLY A 750 38.15 -42.30 24.18
CA GLY A 750 38.88 -41.03 24.12
C GLY A 750 39.42 -40.63 25.48
N ASN A 751 39.86 -39.40 25.59
CA ASN A 751 40.43 -38.85 26.84
C ASN A 751 39.82 -37.48 27.21
N ARG A 752 38.72 -37.10 26.54
CA ARG A 752 37.99 -35.85 26.79
C ARG A 752 36.53 -36.15 27.02
N PRO A 753 35.83 -35.38 27.85
CA PRO A 753 34.39 -35.49 27.99
C PRO A 753 33.63 -35.07 26.74
N ASP A 754 34.24 -34.21 25.94
CA ASP A 754 33.71 -33.77 24.66
C ASP A 754 34.59 -34.29 23.54
N GLU A 755 34.00 -35.16 22.66
CA GLU A 755 34.67 -35.85 21.58
C GLU A 755 33.97 -35.52 20.26
N TYR A 756 34.66 -35.73 19.16
CA TYR A 756 34.04 -35.62 17.81
C TYR A 756 34.33 -36.91 16.99
N SER A 757 33.46 -37.18 16.04
CA SER A 757 33.62 -38.30 15.15
C SER A 757 33.29 -37.91 13.73
N TYR A 758 34.03 -38.46 12.78
CA TYR A 758 33.75 -38.35 11.36
C TYR A 758 34.03 -39.68 10.68
N THR A 759 33.19 -39.97 9.67
CA THR A 759 33.32 -41.17 8.89
C THR A 759 32.64 -41.03 7.55
N SER A 760 32.69 -42.06 6.74
CA SER A 760 31.96 -42.07 5.45
C SER A 760 31.27 -43.43 5.24
N ILE A 761 30.15 -43.39 4.51
CA ILE A 761 29.43 -44.56 4.07
C ILE A 761 29.60 -44.68 2.57
N ASP A 762 30.04 -45.88 2.12
CA ASP A 762 30.08 -46.18 0.68
C ASP A 762 28.66 -46.49 0.18
N THR A 763 28.22 -45.75 -0.80
CA THR A 763 26.87 -45.87 -1.42
C THR A 763 26.90 -46.72 -2.72
N GLY A 764 28.04 -47.24 -3.11
CA GLY A 764 28.21 -47.94 -4.40
C GLY A 764 27.32 -49.16 -4.61
N ALA A 765 26.81 -49.76 -3.54
CA ALA A 765 25.86 -50.86 -3.58
C ALA A 765 24.40 -50.45 -3.25
N SER A 766 24.16 -49.19 -2.93
CA SER A 766 22.85 -48.70 -2.47
C SER A 766 21.97 -48.31 -3.66
N PRO A 767 20.70 -48.66 -3.69
CA PRO A 767 19.76 -48.10 -4.69
C PRO A 767 19.69 -46.59 -4.65
N THR A 768 19.33 -45.97 -5.78
CA THR A 768 19.02 -44.55 -5.82
C THR A 768 17.74 -44.27 -5.03
N GLY A 769 17.73 -43.24 -4.18
CA GLY A 769 16.58 -42.94 -3.36
C GLY A 769 16.89 -42.06 -2.16
N ALA A 770 15.89 -41.78 -1.34
CA ALA A 770 16.05 -41.06 -0.09
C ALA A 770 16.40 -42.03 1.06
N TYR A 771 17.30 -41.57 1.94
CA TYR A 771 17.78 -42.33 3.07
C TYR A 771 17.70 -41.47 4.34
N GLU A 772 17.48 -42.12 5.47
CA GLU A 772 17.61 -41.56 6.79
C GLU A 772 18.74 -42.27 7.54
N MET A 773 19.74 -41.52 7.95
CA MET A 773 20.80 -41.99 8.82
C MET A 773 20.46 -41.61 10.26
N THR A 774 20.48 -42.59 11.14
CA THR A 774 20.33 -42.40 12.60
C THR A 774 21.59 -42.83 13.31
N ILE A 775 22.18 -41.92 14.07
CA ILE A 775 23.34 -42.20 14.92
C ILE A 775 22.87 -42.19 16.37
N ARG A 776 23.17 -43.28 17.08
CA ARG A 776 22.90 -43.48 18.49
C ARG A 776 24.21 -43.72 19.20
N VAL A 777 24.52 -42.85 20.19
CA VAL A 777 25.69 -42.97 21.04
C VAL A 777 25.25 -43.40 22.40
N ARG A 778 25.92 -44.45 22.95
CA ARG A 778 25.74 -44.93 24.30
C ARG A 778 27.05 -44.79 25.05
N ASP A 779 27.09 -44.06 26.11
CA ASP A 779 28.20 -43.99 27.08
C ASP A 779 28.23 -45.27 27.88
N LEU A 780 29.34 -45.98 27.83
CA LEU A 780 29.49 -47.31 28.49
C LEU A 780 29.70 -47.20 29.99
N TYR A 781 30.13 -46.03 30.50
CA TYR A 781 30.30 -45.85 31.95
C TYR A 781 28.98 -45.38 32.63
N SER A 782 28.28 -44.44 32.02
CA SER A 782 27.00 -43.95 32.62
C SER A 782 25.78 -44.75 32.15
N GLY A 783 25.87 -45.45 31.00
CA GLY A 783 24.75 -46.10 30.36
C GLY A 783 23.79 -45.15 29.62
N MET A 784 24.05 -43.84 29.64
CA MET A 784 23.22 -42.83 28.94
C MET A 784 23.29 -43.04 27.44
N VAL A 785 22.19 -42.63 26.77
CA VAL A 785 22.05 -42.74 25.31
C VAL A 785 21.57 -41.43 24.73
N THR A 786 22.15 -40.99 23.62
CA THR A 786 21.70 -39.88 22.81
C THR A 786 21.55 -40.28 21.37
N THR A 787 20.65 -39.61 20.62
CA THR A 787 20.37 -40.01 19.21
C THR A 787 20.13 -38.78 18.36
N ARG A 788 20.65 -38.80 17.10
CA ARG A 788 20.35 -37.83 16.05
C ARG A 788 20.12 -38.54 14.73
N SER A 789 19.25 -37.91 13.91
CA SER A 789 18.99 -38.43 12.56
C SER A 789 19.19 -37.33 11.52
N LYS A 790 19.62 -37.71 10.31
CA LYS A 790 19.77 -36.79 9.17
C LYS A 790 19.38 -37.50 7.88
N GLU A 791 18.63 -36.80 7.03
CA GLU A 791 18.22 -37.32 5.71
C GLU A 791 19.21 -36.92 4.62
N PHE A 792 19.41 -37.82 3.64
CA PHE A 792 20.18 -37.59 2.42
C PHE A 792 19.59 -38.38 1.24
N VAL A 793 20.00 -38.04 0.02
CA VAL A 793 19.57 -38.73 -1.20
C VAL A 793 20.77 -39.23 -1.99
N VAL A 794 20.65 -40.47 -2.47
CA VAL A 794 21.60 -41.08 -3.43
C VAL A 794 20.96 -41.03 -4.81
N THR A 795 21.67 -40.47 -5.80
CA THR A 795 21.17 -40.30 -7.17
C THR A 795 22.23 -40.69 -8.19
N THR A 796 21.79 -40.99 -9.43
CA THR A 796 22.67 -41.12 -10.58
C THR A 796 22.98 -39.76 -11.22
N ASP A 797 22.15 -38.72 -10.93
CA ASP A 797 22.25 -37.44 -11.56
C ASP A 797 23.25 -36.54 -10.80
N ARG A 798 23.90 -35.65 -11.51
CA ARG A 798 24.79 -34.65 -10.88
C ARG A 798 23.96 -33.56 -10.19
N VAL A 799 24.44 -33.01 -9.09
CA VAL A 799 23.81 -31.89 -8.36
C VAL A 799 23.50 -30.73 -9.29
N SER A 800 24.34 -30.51 -10.31
CA SER A 800 24.19 -29.48 -11.33
C SER A 800 22.94 -29.59 -12.19
N GLU A 801 22.33 -30.76 -12.30
CA GLU A 801 21.11 -30.96 -13.10
C GLU A 801 19.85 -30.51 -12.37
N PHE A 802 19.88 -30.53 -11.04
CA PHE A 802 18.76 -30.10 -10.19
C PHE A 802 18.64 -28.57 -10.04
N THR A 803 19.72 -27.85 -10.37
CA THR A 803 19.75 -26.37 -10.28
C THR A 803 19.42 -25.69 -11.62
N LYS A 804 19.23 -26.44 -12.69
CA LYS A 804 18.74 -25.90 -13.97
C LYS A 804 17.22 -25.71 -13.84
N GLY A 805 16.79 -24.49 -13.54
CA GLY A 805 15.38 -24.12 -13.69
C GLY A 805 14.94 -24.37 -15.14
N ASP A 806 13.76 -24.97 -15.33
CA ASP A 806 13.11 -25.01 -16.65
C ASP A 806 13.02 -23.57 -17.19
N ARG A 807 13.59 -23.33 -18.36
CA ARG A 807 13.44 -22.08 -19.13
C ARG A 807 12.02 -21.92 -19.62
#